data_af67dad59010d7e22b04c828572fdd97
#
_entry.id   af67dad59010d7e22b04c828572fdd97
#
_cell.length_a   1.000
_cell.length_b   1.000
_cell.length_c   1.000
_cell.angle_alpha   90.00
_cell.angle_beta   90.00
_cell.angle_gamma   90.00
#
_symmetry.space_group_name_H-M   'P 1'
#
loop_
_entity.id
_entity.type
_entity.pdbx_description
1 polymer ?
#
loop_
_entity_poly.entity_id
_entity_poly.type
_entity_poly.pdbx_seq_one_letter_code
_entity_poly.pdbx_strand_id
1 'polypeptide(L)'
;MYNLNNEYKDFIKDNIVDSSKNYYSMIFPGIPDSGRKIHVSCTLKNYNNILDIVSRYCVKNRISFKVIKDINKYFANGHKNGDRSSYGKFITIYPKNEDDFIRHIENLYFNLYDYEGPFILSDLRYKDCKCLYYRYGSNIINRTYDSKGNICRLIEYNGISYIDKPRPYFYLPDFIKNPIEQNENISKSSNLLFKYKIDEVLKFSPIGGVYKAIQKYTNLKCVVKEFYPHTAIVNEKIDSLFLYTKEVSNLKKLKEFKFIPNIIEHFKDWQNYYIIEEYISGDSLDNYVSKNNSIILESDYKKSIKYIYDAVNILIKVTENIISLYEKGYIFTDLAPDNIIINKNNVYFVDLESVFMLNDNKDALNYTINFFNCTNSNEDNIKLVITNLLLYCFNKKSKVYDKFTPRQILSPIIRRCYQVDNILDLINEINDSETSIFRIKLLFEDYSKKIFSAVSSGEYNEPNLEPTKKEIFQVKSTMISSVGYEYDILENKNSLAYGTLGQFLALNYIFDYKHSKDTFLNYIKDYRSNSFFYGYSGLLYVLDLNEIGSNDIVEKILGNIDYTDKSLSTGISGIGISLLYNYLAKKNANTLKVLREISLTLKENEELDNSLETGRLGVSLFYIYYYYIFKDTEALSLAEKIINQVILDYKDNGYKKIISNQLKDNHYEYYLSNGICGLLSVLVEFTIKTKQTKYTDNIIEFTKLCFGIYSLSSSYFHGNAGFLYTFFRMQKNINISKKLEKNILNQINNFYLDITNTIINDEVYDISLQGNRKNFLGGKEGVYTILDMVNRNDDSKNIFPFII
;
A
#
# COMPACT_ATOMS: atom_id res chain seq x y z
N MET A 1 -13.78 -1.21 -27.41
CA MET A 1 -14.85 -2.18 -27.76
C MET A 1 -14.28 -3.19 -28.70
N TYR A 2 -14.43 -4.51 -28.42
CA TYR A 2 -14.10 -5.52 -29.41
C TYR A 2 -14.87 -5.20 -30.70
N ASN A 3 -14.17 -5.17 -31.85
CA ASN A 3 -14.84 -5.30 -33.13
C ASN A 3 -15.28 -6.78 -33.29
N LEU A 4 -16.23 -7.18 -32.44
CA LEU A 4 -16.89 -8.46 -32.57
C LEU A 4 -17.65 -8.47 -33.91
N ASN A 5 -17.47 -9.51 -34.71
CA ASN A 5 -18.29 -9.78 -35.88
C ASN A 5 -19.77 -9.62 -35.50
N ASN A 6 -20.61 -9.03 -36.35
CA ASN A 6 -22.01 -8.77 -36.03
C ASN A 6 -22.77 -10.04 -35.61
N GLU A 7 -22.49 -11.17 -36.21
CA GLU A 7 -23.02 -12.48 -35.77
C GLU A 7 -22.70 -12.84 -34.34
N TYR A 8 -21.54 -12.39 -33.81
CA TYR A 8 -21.12 -12.64 -32.43
C TYR A 8 -21.80 -11.68 -31.46
N LYS A 9 -22.04 -10.44 -31.87
CA LYS A 9 -22.81 -9.47 -31.07
C LYS A 9 -24.25 -9.92 -30.89
N ASP A 10 -24.87 -10.47 -31.93
CA ASP A 10 -26.24 -10.98 -31.86
C ASP A 10 -26.31 -12.25 -31.03
N PHE A 11 -25.35 -13.18 -31.18
CA PHE A 11 -25.24 -14.35 -30.34
C PHE A 11 -25.02 -14.04 -28.85
N ILE A 12 -24.19 -13.05 -28.53
CA ILE A 12 -23.96 -12.57 -27.17
C ILE A 12 -25.22 -11.94 -26.59
N LYS A 13 -25.97 -11.14 -27.39
CA LYS A 13 -27.22 -10.52 -26.95
C LYS A 13 -28.30 -11.53 -26.54
N ASP A 14 -28.39 -12.63 -27.31
CA ASP A 14 -29.47 -13.61 -27.12
C ASP A 14 -29.16 -14.66 -26.03
N ASN A 15 -27.90 -14.82 -25.62
CA ASN A 15 -27.45 -15.92 -24.76
C ASN A 15 -26.65 -15.52 -23.51
N ILE A 16 -26.38 -14.23 -23.26
CA ILE A 16 -25.69 -13.78 -22.03
C ILE A 16 -26.65 -13.84 -20.85
N VAL A 17 -26.31 -14.67 -19.88
CA VAL A 17 -27.08 -14.82 -18.64
C VAL A 17 -26.60 -13.84 -17.55
N ASP A 18 -25.35 -13.38 -17.62
CA ASP A 18 -24.80 -12.41 -16.66
C ASP A 18 -23.71 -11.53 -17.30
N SER A 19 -23.89 -10.21 -17.19
CA SER A 19 -22.89 -9.22 -17.56
C SER A 19 -22.40 -8.48 -16.32
N SER A 20 -21.45 -9.10 -15.61
CA SER A 20 -20.73 -8.38 -14.54
C SER A 20 -19.98 -7.17 -15.13
N LYS A 21 -19.53 -6.24 -14.26
CA LYS A 21 -18.78 -5.04 -14.69
C LYS A 21 -17.57 -5.34 -15.59
N ASN A 22 -16.95 -6.52 -15.42
CA ASN A 22 -15.67 -6.87 -16.06
C ASN A 22 -15.72 -8.06 -17.04
N TYR A 23 -16.79 -8.87 -17.05
CA TYR A 23 -16.85 -10.12 -17.82
C TYR A 23 -18.17 -10.27 -18.56
N TYR A 24 -18.11 -10.92 -19.74
CA TYR A 24 -19.26 -11.58 -20.36
C TYR A 24 -19.23 -13.03 -19.93
N SER A 25 -20.33 -13.55 -19.42
CA SER A 25 -20.45 -14.93 -18.97
C SER A 25 -21.60 -15.63 -19.65
N MET A 26 -21.33 -16.84 -20.19
CA MET A 26 -22.37 -17.76 -20.63
C MET A 26 -22.39 -18.92 -19.64
N ILE A 27 -23.56 -19.15 -19.05
CA ILE A 27 -23.74 -20.12 -17.98
C ILE A 27 -24.74 -21.19 -18.43
N PHE A 28 -24.29 -22.42 -18.45
CA PHE A 28 -25.14 -23.60 -18.64
C PHE A 28 -25.34 -24.32 -17.29
N PRO A 29 -26.44 -25.06 -17.08
CA PRO A 29 -26.67 -25.81 -15.84
C PRO A 29 -25.55 -26.81 -15.53
N GLY A 30 -25.23 -26.97 -14.24
CA GLY A 30 -24.32 -28.01 -13.74
C GLY A 30 -22.88 -27.55 -13.51
N ILE A 31 -22.64 -26.25 -13.29
CA ILE A 31 -21.33 -25.79 -12.80
C ILE A 31 -21.19 -26.23 -11.33
N PRO A 32 -20.13 -26.97 -10.97
CA PRO A 32 -19.85 -27.31 -9.57
C PRO A 32 -19.38 -26.08 -8.79
N ASP A 33 -19.54 -26.06 -7.48
CA ASP A 33 -19.07 -24.96 -6.60
C ASP A 33 -17.55 -24.81 -6.66
N SER A 34 -16.84 -25.91 -6.76
CA SER A 34 -15.38 -25.98 -6.96
C SER A 34 -15.05 -27.02 -8.00
N GLY A 35 -14.01 -26.77 -8.78
CA GLY A 35 -13.63 -27.70 -9.85
C GLY A 35 -12.42 -27.26 -10.67
N ARG A 36 -12.10 -28.08 -11.66
CA ARG A 36 -11.08 -27.76 -12.66
C ARG A 36 -11.56 -26.64 -13.57
N LYS A 37 -10.71 -25.64 -13.73
CA LYS A 37 -10.93 -24.55 -14.67
C LYS A 37 -9.91 -24.64 -15.78
N ILE A 38 -10.34 -24.35 -16.99
CA ILE A 38 -9.43 -24.20 -18.12
C ILE A 38 -9.31 -22.69 -18.38
N HIS A 39 -8.08 -22.20 -18.46
CA HIS A 39 -7.82 -20.82 -18.81
C HIS A 39 -7.11 -20.75 -20.16
N VAL A 40 -7.53 -19.78 -20.97
CA VAL A 40 -6.91 -19.52 -22.27
C VAL A 40 -6.33 -18.12 -22.25
N SER A 41 -5.05 -17.98 -22.57
CA SER A 41 -4.38 -16.70 -22.76
C SER A 41 -4.36 -16.30 -24.24
N CYS A 42 -4.11 -15.02 -24.53
CA CYS A 42 -4.05 -14.52 -25.91
C CYS A 42 -3.04 -13.38 -26.05
N THR A 43 -2.65 -13.12 -27.29
CA THR A 43 -1.89 -11.92 -27.68
C THR A 43 -2.80 -10.91 -28.38
N LEU A 44 -2.31 -9.69 -28.57
CA LEU A 44 -3.03 -8.64 -29.31
C LEU A 44 -3.33 -9.07 -30.76
N LYS A 45 -2.50 -9.93 -31.36
CA LYS A 45 -2.66 -10.41 -32.73
C LYS A 45 -3.69 -11.52 -32.90
N ASN A 46 -3.88 -12.35 -31.85
CA ASN A 46 -4.67 -13.58 -31.99
C ASN A 46 -5.94 -13.62 -31.12
N TYR A 47 -6.21 -12.61 -30.28
CA TYR A 47 -7.32 -12.65 -29.33
C TYR A 47 -8.70 -12.85 -29.98
N ASN A 48 -8.93 -12.29 -31.18
CA ASN A 48 -10.19 -12.48 -31.90
C ASN A 48 -10.36 -13.93 -32.38
N ASN A 49 -9.30 -14.53 -32.91
CA ASN A 49 -9.35 -15.93 -33.39
C ASN A 49 -9.56 -16.90 -32.23
N ILE A 50 -8.82 -16.69 -31.11
CA ILE A 50 -8.98 -17.50 -29.90
C ILE A 50 -10.40 -17.37 -29.36
N LEU A 51 -10.93 -16.15 -29.29
CA LEU A 51 -12.28 -15.90 -28.83
C LEU A 51 -13.31 -16.65 -29.69
N ASP A 52 -13.21 -16.57 -31.00
CA ASP A 52 -14.13 -17.25 -31.94
C ASP A 52 -14.07 -18.79 -31.77
N ILE A 53 -12.87 -19.35 -31.80
CA ILE A 53 -12.65 -20.80 -31.65
C ILE A 53 -13.22 -21.30 -30.31
N VAL A 54 -12.83 -20.69 -29.21
CA VAL A 54 -13.19 -21.17 -27.88
C VAL A 54 -14.67 -20.98 -27.60
N SER A 55 -15.26 -19.87 -28.00
CA SER A 55 -16.67 -19.62 -27.72
C SER A 55 -17.58 -20.55 -28.53
N ARG A 56 -17.31 -20.73 -29.83
CA ARG A 56 -18.05 -21.71 -30.66
C ARG A 56 -17.94 -23.10 -30.10
N TYR A 57 -16.73 -23.49 -29.65
CA TYR A 57 -16.53 -24.78 -29.02
C TYR A 57 -17.35 -24.95 -27.74
N CYS A 58 -17.30 -23.95 -26.84
CA CYS A 58 -18.02 -23.99 -25.58
C CYS A 58 -19.54 -24.04 -25.77
N VAL A 59 -20.07 -23.25 -26.70
CA VAL A 59 -21.51 -23.22 -27.01
C VAL A 59 -21.97 -24.54 -27.57
N LYS A 60 -21.26 -25.06 -28.60
CA LYS A 60 -21.59 -26.35 -29.22
C LYS A 60 -21.64 -27.48 -28.18
N ASN A 61 -20.75 -27.49 -27.23
CA ASN A 61 -20.64 -28.49 -26.18
C ASN A 61 -21.38 -28.15 -24.86
N ARG A 62 -22.12 -27.02 -24.84
CA ARG A 62 -22.86 -26.53 -23.66
C ARG A 62 -22.01 -26.44 -22.41
N ILE A 63 -20.81 -25.83 -22.51
CA ILE A 63 -19.87 -25.65 -21.45
C ILE A 63 -19.91 -24.18 -21.03
N SER A 64 -20.03 -23.91 -19.74
CA SER A 64 -20.01 -22.56 -19.17
C SER A 64 -18.64 -21.94 -19.33
N PHE A 65 -18.61 -20.67 -19.71
CA PHE A 65 -17.38 -19.91 -19.82
C PHE A 65 -17.60 -18.41 -19.56
N LYS A 66 -16.54 -17.72 -19.27
CA LYS A 66 -16.51 -16.24 -19.20
C LYS A 66 -15.32 -15.69 -19.97
N VAL A 67 -15.49 -14.49 -20.51
CA VAL A 67 -14.44 -13.75 -21.21
C VAL A 67 -14.35 -12.33 -20.67
N ILE A 68 -13.17 -11.75 -20.62
CA ILE A 68 -12.96 -10.36 -20.22
C ILE A 68 -13.60 -9.43 -21.26
N LYS A 69 -14.41 -8.47 -20.79
CA LYS A 69 -15.15 -7.50 -21.64
C LYS A 69 -14.26 -6.55 -22.42
N ASP A 70 -13.18 -6.12 -21.78
CA ASP A 70 -12.30 -5.07 -22.28
C ASP A 70 -10.89 -5.61 -22.46
N ILE A 71 -10.49 -5.76 -23.74
CA ILE A 71 -9.15 -6.26 -24.08
C ILE A 71 -8.04 -5.34 -23.54
N ASN A 72 -8.27 -4.04 -23.48
CA ASN A 72 -7.28 -3.12 -22.97
C ASN A 72 -7.04 -3.35 -21.46
N LYS A 73 -8.11 -3.68 -20.70
CA LYS A 73 -7.96 -4.08 -19.28
C LYS A 73 -7.19 -5.39 -19.13
N TYR A 74 -7.39 -6.33 -20.06
CA TYR A 74 -6.63 -7.57 -20.06
C TYR A 74 -5.13 -7.30 -20.22
N PHE A 75 -4.74 -6.47 -21.18
CA PHE A 75 -3.34 -6.12 -21.41
C PHE A 75 -2.77 -5.22 -20.30
N ALA A 76 -3.56 -4.29 -19.76
CA ALA A 76 -3.14 -3.43 -18.64
C ALA A 76 -2.76 -4.24 -17.39
N ASN A 77 -3.41 -5.38 -17.13
CA ASN A 77 -3.03 -6.28 -16.04
C ASN A 77 -1.65 -6.92 -16.23
N GLY A 78 -1.12 -6.98 -17.45
CA GLY A 78 0.22 -7.43 -17.75
C GLY A 78 1.31 -6.37 -17.63
N HIS A 79 0.96 -5.14 -17.30
CA HIS A 79 1.92 -4.06 -17.06
C HIS A 79 2.72 -4.32 -15.77
N LYS A 80 3.91 -3.70 -15.65
CA LYS A 80 4.81 -3.89 -14.49
C LYS A 80 4.15 -3.70 -13.11
N ASN A 81 3.08 -2.93 -13.03
CA ASN A 81 2.32 -2.67 -11.82
C ASN A 81 1.00 -3.49 -11.72
N GLY A 82 0.77 -4.44 -12.63
CA GLY A 82 -0.43 -5.28 -12.67
C GLY A 82 -0.41 -6.42 -11.67
N ASP A 83 -1.55 -7.13 -11.56
CA ASP A 83 -1.67 -8.29 -10.69
C ASP A 83 -1.14 -9.56 -11.34
N ARG A 84 0.00 -10.05 -10.85
CA ARG A 84 0.66 -11.28 -11.31
C ARG A 84 -0.21 -12.54 -11.17
N SER A 85 -1.17 -12.56 -10.26
CA SER A 85 -2.00 -13.74 -9.99
C SER A 85 -3.14 -13.95 -11.00
N SER A 86 -3.54 -12.88 -11.67
CA SER A 86 -4.70 -12.85 -12.58
C SER A 86 -4.34 -12.68 -14.05
N TYR A 87 -3.14 -12.18 -14.36
CA TYR A 87 -2.74 -11.92 -15.75
C TYR A 87 -2.69 -13.19 -16.60
N GLY A 88 -3.03 -13.05 -17.86
CA GLY A 88 -3.05 -14.13 -18.86
C GLY A 88 -4.39 -14.85 -18.96
N LYS A 89 -5.31 -14.71 -18.03
CA LYS A 89 -6.61 -15.39 -18.00
C LYS A 89 -7.65 -14.64 -18.86
N PHE A 90 -7.53 -14.75 -20.18
CA PHE A 90 -8.44 -14.10 -21.13
C PHE A 90 -9.83 -14.74 -21.13
N ILE A 91 -9.88 -16.07 -21.27
CA ILE A 91 -11.10 -16.86 -21.19
C ILE A 91 -10.96 -17.86 -20.05
N THR A 92 -12.02 -18.02 -19.25
CA THR A 92 -12.14 -19.07 -18.24
C THR A 92 -13.30 -19.98 -18.59
N ILE A 93 -13.03 -21.28 -18.66
CA ILE A 93 -13.99 -22.33 -19.01
C ILE A 93 -14.23 -23.19 -17.78
N TYR A 94 -15.47 -23.59 -17.54
CA TYR A 94 -15.93 -24.32 -16.36
C TYR A 94 -16.49 -25.69 -16.75
N PRO A 95 -15.66 -26.75 -16.83
CA PRO A 95 -16.11 -28.13 -16.99
C PRO A 95 -17.00 -28.56 -15.82
N LYS A 96 -17.97 -29.48 -16.07
CA LYS A 96 -18.92 -29.93 -15.06
C LYS A 96 -18.34 -30.92 -14.06
N ASN A 97 -17.39 -31.72 -14.50
CA ASN A 97 -16.71 -32.75 -13.70
C ASN A 97 -15.32 -33.01 -14.28
N GLU A 98 -14.59 -33.99 -13.73
CA GLU A 98 -13.22 -34.28 -14.09
C GLU A 98 -13.11 -34.94 -15.48
N ASP A 99 -14.05 -35.81 -15.86
CA ASP A 99 -14.09 -36.46 -17.19
C ASP A 99 -14.36 -35.42 -18.29
N ASP A 100 -15.30 -34.51 -18.04
CA ASP A 100 -15.55 -33.37 -18.92
C ASP A 100 -14.30 -32.49 -19.04
N PHE A 101 -13.61 -32.24 -17.95
CA PHE A 101 -12.37 -31.47 -17.97
C PHE A 101 -11.32 -32.12 -18.86
N ILE A 102 -11.03 -33.40 -18.69
CA ILE A 102 -10.04 -34.13 -19.50
C ILE A 102 -10.41 -34.08 -20.99
N ARG A 103 -11.67 -34.39 -21.31
CA ARG A 103 -12.17 -34.37 -22.68
C ARG A 103 -12.07 -32.99 -23.33
N HIS A 104 -12.45 -31.97 -22.62
CA HIS A 104 -12.51 -30.62 -23.18
C HIS A 104 -11.13 -29.97 -23.28
N ILE A 105 -10.24 -30.16 -22.33
CA ILE A 105 -8.90 -29.60 -22.42
C ILE A 105 -8.10 -30.24 -23.57
N GLU A 106 -8.30 -31.55 -23.83
CA GLU A 106 -7.68 -32.26 -24.96
C GLU A 106 -8.19 -31.71 -26.29
N ASN A 107 -9.50 -31.55 -26.45
CA ASN A 107 -10.07 -30.99 -27.68
C ASN A 107 -9.64 -29.54 -27.91
N LEU A 108 -9.59 -28.73 -26.85
CA LEU A 108 -9.10 -27.36 -26.94
C LEU A 108 -7.61 -27.32 -27.31
N TYR A 109 -6.81 -28.28 -26.84
CA TYR A 109 -5.40 -28.42 -27.22
C TYR A 109 -5.23 -28.52 -28.73
N PHE A 110 -5.98 -29.42 -29.43
CA PHE A 110 -5.91 -29.55 -30.89
C PHE A 110 -6.36 -28.29 -31.62
N ASN A 111 -7.32 -27.54 -31.08
CA ASN A 111 -7.82 -26.31 -31.71
C ASN A 111 -6.93 -25.09 -31.47
N LEU A 112 -6.11 -25.09 -30.40
CA LEU A 112 -5.34 -23.94 -29.95
C LEU A 112 -3.81 -24.16 -30.03
N TYR A 113 -3.36 -25.32 -30.58
CA TYR A 113 -1.94 -25.71 -30.59
C TYR A 113 -1.01 -24.64 -31.19
N ASP A 114 -1.45 -24.01 -32.29
CA ASP A 114 -0.67 -23.02 -33.03
C ASP A 114 -0.75 -21.62 -32.47
N TYR A 115 -1.54 -21.42 -31.42
CA TYR A 115 -1.70 -20.12 -30.79
C TYR A 115 -0.80 -19.97 -29.58
N GLU A 116 -0.49 -18.71 -29.27
CA GLU A 116 0.34 -18.35 -28.13
C GLU A 116 -0.24 -17.18 -27.33
N GLY A 117 0.16 -17.07 -26.07
CA GLY A 117 -0.20 -16.02 -25.15
C GLY A 117 0.76 -15.96 -23.96
N PRO A 118 0.60 -14.98 -23.05
CA PRO A 118 1.41 -14.89 -21.85
C PRO A 118 1.26 -16.14 -20.99
N PHE A 119 2.34 -16.49 -20.29
CA PHE A 119 2.33 -17.59 -19.33
C PHE A 119 1.46 -17.23 -18.12
N ILE A 120 0.55 -18.13 -17.73
CA ILE A 120 -0.31 -17.92 -16.56
C ILE A 120 0.37 -18.52 -15.33
N LEU A 121 0.98 -17.66 -14.49
CA LEU A 121 1.82 -18.06 -13.36
C LEU A 121 1.09 -18.92 -12.31
N SER A 122 -0.21 -18.71 -12.13
CA SER A 122 -1.04 -19.42 -11.14
C SER A 122 -1.55 -20.79 -11.60
N ASP A 123 -1.25 -21.17 -12.84
CA ASP A 123 -1.85 -22.32 -13.49
C ASP A 123 -0.77 -23.29 -14.04
N LEU A 124 -1.15 -24.54 -14.25
CA LEU A 124 -0.34 -25.49 -15.01
C LEU A 124 -0.66 -25.37 -16.50
N ARG A 125 0.40 -25.33 -17.30
CA ARG A 125 0.28 -25.38 -18.76
C ARG A 125 -0.12 -26.77 -19.20
N TYR A 126 -1.05 -26.84 -20.16
CA TYR A 126 -1.45 -28.13 -20.72
C TYR A 126 -0.53 -28.52 -21.86
N LYS A 127 0.22 -29.61 -21.67
CA LYS A 127 1.24 -30.11 -22.60
C LYS A 127 2.18 -28.97 -23.04
N ASP A 128 2.38 -28.81 -24.33
CA ASP A 128 3.24 -27.77 -24.95
C ASP A 128 2.44 -26.59 -25.55
N CYS A 129 1.11 -26.56 -25.41
CA CYS A 129 0.27 -25.49 -25.92
C CYS A 129 0.57 -24.17 -25.17
N LYS A 130 0.97 -23.12 -25.91
CA LYS A 130 1.47 -21.86 -25.33
C LYS A 130 0.36 -20.92 -24.85
N CYS A 131 -0.92 -21.28 -24.96
CA CYS A 131 -2.03 -20.45 -24.54
C CYS A 131 -3.08 -21.21 -23.71
N LEU A 132 -2.88 -22.51 -23.44
CA LEU A 132 -3.86 -23.36 -22.74
C LEU A 132 -3.34 -23.81 -21.38
N TYR A 133 -4.08 -23.47 -20.31
CA TYR A 133 -3.70 -23.69 -18.91
C TYR A 133 -4.86 -24.24 -18.10
N TYR A 134 -4.57 -24.77 -16.93
CA TYR A 134 -5.61 -25.25 -16.03
C TYR A 134 -5.20 -25.15 -14.56
N ARG A 135 -6.21 -25.02 -13.70
CA ARG A 135 -6.05 -25.11 -12.24
C ARG A 135 -7.33 -25.63 -11.58
N TYR A 136 -7.23 -26.07 -10.34
CA TYR A 136 -8.39 -26.29 -9.47
C TYR A 136 -8.71 -24.99 -8.71
N GLY A 137 -10.00 -24.69 -8.52
CA GLY A 137 -10.38 -23.48 -7.80
C GLY A 137 -11.89 -23.36 -7.58
N SER A 138 -12.27 -22.41 -6.74
CA SER A 138 -13.67 -22.07 -6.47
C SER A 138 -14.32 -21.46 -7.72
N ASN A 139 -15.51 -21.90 -8.09
CA ASN A 139 -16.34 -21.34 -9.13
C ASN A 139 -17.15 -20.13 -8.61
N ILE A 140 -18.09 -19.61 -9.36
CA ILE A 140 -18.70 -18.29 -9.14
C ILE A 140 -19.57 -18.23 -7.86
N ILE A 141 -20.09 -19.36 -7.38
CA ILE A 141 -21.23 -19.42 -6.47
C ILE A 141 -20.82 -19.50 -4.99
N ASN A 142 -19.77 -20.27 -4.67
CA ASN A 142 -19.39 -20.47 -3.28
C ASN A 142 -18.50 -19.34 -2.75
N ARG A 143 -19.09 -18.42 -1.98
CA ARG A 143 -18.41 -17.24 -1.42
C ARG A 143 -18.50 -17.27 0.10
N THR A 144 -17.39 -16.97 0.73
CA THR A 144 -17.34 -16.65 2.16
C THR A 144 -16.79 -15.24 2.34
N TYR A 145 -16.67 -14.80 3.57
CA TYR A 145 -16.16 -13.46 3.87
C TYR A 145 -15.00 -13.59 4.86
N ASP A 146 -13.96 -12.79 4.65
CA ASP A 146 -12.88 -12.66 5.62
C ASP A 146 -13.31 -11.78 6.82
N SER A 147 -12.44 -11.64 7.81
CA SER A 147 -12.68 -10.82 8.99
C SER A 147 -12.89 -9.32 8.70
N LYS A 148 -12.46 -8.85 7.52
CA LYS A 148 -12.69 -7.47 7.04
C LYS A 148 -13.99 -7.33 6.25
N GLY A 149 -14.73 -8.44 6.02
CA GLY A 149 -15.94 -8.45 5.21
C GLY A 149 -15.70 -8.50 3.70
N ASN A 150 -14.45 -8.74 3.24
CA ASN A 150 -14.16 -8.94 1.83
C ASN A 150 -14.63 -10.32 1.38
N ILE A 151 -15.11 -10.40 0.13
CA ILE A 151 -15.54 -11.67 -0.46
C ILE A 151 -14.33 -12.56 -0.69
N CYS A 152 -14.34 -13.74 -0.06
CA CYS A 152 -13.42 -14.82 -0.33
C CYS A 152 -14.10 -15.94 -1.11
N ARG A 153 -13.35 -16.65 -1.95
CA ARG A 153 -13.86 -17.82 -2.66
C ARG A 153 -13.50 -19.06 -1.88
N LEU A 154 -14.45 -19.96 -1.75
CA LEU A 154 -14.27 -21.21 -1.03
C LEU A 154 -14.12 -22.37 -2.00
N ILE A 155 -13.11 -23.21 -1.79
CA ILE A 155 -12.98 -24.53 -2.40
C ILE A 155 -13.53 -25.53 -1.42
N GLU A 156 -14.48 -26.38 -1.88
CA GLU A 156 -14.96 -27.54 -1.16
C GLU A 156 -14.58 -28.82 -1.91
N TYR A 157 -13.96 -29.74 -1.21
CA TYR A 157 -13.56 -31.03 -1.76
C TYR A 157 -13.68 -32.11 -0.69
N ASN A 158 -14.56 -33.11 -0.91
CA ASN A 158 -14.79 -34.23 0.02
C ASN A 158 -15.05 -33.77 1.50
N GLY A 159 -15.81 -32.69 1.67
CA GLY A 159 -16.15 -32.15 3.00
C GLY A 159 -15.07 -31.27 3.64
N ILE A 160 -13.94 -31.03 2.96
CA ILE A 160 -12.89 -30.11 3.40
C ILE A 160 -13.10 -28.77 2.71
N SER A 161 -13.19 -27.68 3.52
CA SER A 161 -13.32 -26.31 3.02
C SER A 161 -11.98 -25.59 3.08
N TYR A 162 -11.63 -24.85 2.01
CA TYR A 162 -10.38 -24.14 1.87
C TYR A 162 -10.60 -22.80 1.12
N ILE A 163 -9.99 -21.70 1.62
CA ILE A 163 -10.08 -20.40 0.96
C ILE A 163 -9.17 -20.36 -0.28
N ASP A 164 -9.75 -20.14 -1.46
CA ASP A 164 -9.04 -19.98 -2.74
C ASP A 164 -8.37 -18.60 -2.80
N LYS A 165 -7.16 -18.49 -2.25
CA LYS A 165 -6.38 -17.25 -2.27
C LYS A 165 -5.69 -17.06 -3.64
N PRO A 166 -5.77 -15.89 -4.28
CA PRO A 166 -4.98 -15.58 -5.46
C PRO A 166 -3.49 -15.69 -5.17
N ARG A 167 -2.75 -16.42 -6.04
CA ARG A 167 -1.30 -16.61 -5.91
C ARG A 167 -0.63 -16.44 -7.28
N PRO A 168 0.58 -15.84 -7.33
CA PRO A 168 1.36 -15.72 -8.56
C PRO A 168 2.21 -16.97 -8.85
N TYR A 169 1.78 -18.14 -8.42
CA TYR A 169 2.37 -19.45 -8.67
C TYR A 169 1.29 -20.52 -8.57
N PHE A 170 1.51 -21.62 -9.24
CA PHE A 170 0.59 -22.75 -9.14
C PHE A 170 0.60 -23.34 -7.72
N TYR A 171 -0.60 -23.54 -7.21
CA TYR A 171 -0.81 -24.20 -5.93
C TYR A 171 -2.03 -25.12 -6.03
N LEU A 172 -1.84 -26.36 -5.63
CA LEU A 172 -2.90 -27.36 -5.49
C LEU A 172 -2.83 -27.89 -4.05
N PRO A 173 -3.91 -27.79 -3.26
CA PRO A 173 -3.95 -28.41 -1.93
C PRO A 173 -3.66 -29.91 -2.00
N ASP A 174 -2.93 -30.47 -1.02
CA ASP A 174 -2.48 -31.86 -1.00
C ASP A 174 -3.62 -32.90 -1.05
N PHE A 175 -4.82 -32.51 -0.61
CA PHE A 175 -6.00 -33.33 -0.64
C PHE A 175 -6.68 -33.39 -2.03
N ILE A 176 -6.22 -32.62 -3.01
CA ILE A 176 -6.75 -32.61 -4.38
C ILE A 176 -5.73 -33.23 -5.34
N LYS A 177 -6.06 -34.37 -5.92
CA LYS A 177 -5.18 -35.03 -6.89
C LYS A 177 -5.17 -34.32 -8.25
N ASN A 178 -4.01 -34.22 -8.87
CA ASN A 178 -3.92 -33.77 -10.27
C ASN A 178 -4.21 -34.95 -11.21
N PRO A 179 -5.25 -34.90 -12.10
CA PRO A 179 -5.59 -36.03 -12.99
C PRO A 179 -4.67 -36.13 -14.21
N ILE A 180 -3.86 -35.07 -14.45
CA ILE A 180 -2.93 -35.05 -15.58
C ILE A 180 -1.54 -35.35 -15.06
N GLU A 181 -0.97 -36.46 -15.49
CA GLU A 181 0.43 -36.77 -15.22
C GLU A 181 1.32 -35.72 -15.89
N GLN A 182 2.11 -35.04 -15.10
CA GLN A 182 3.14 -34.17 -15.62
C GLN A 182 4.32 -35.05 -16.06
N ASN A 183 4.66 -35.01 -17.34
CA ASN A 183 5.91 -35.58 -17.79
C ASN A 183 7.06 -34.80 -17.07
N GLU A 184 7.69 -35.42 -16.08
CA GLU A 184 8.85 -34.90 -15.34
C GLU A 184 10.06 -34.57 -16.24
N ASN A 185 9.99 -34.90 -17.51
CA ASN A 185 11.05 -34.67 -18.50
C ASN A 185 11.25 -33.21 -18.92
N ILE A 186 10.59 -32.23 -18.28
CA ILE A 186 10.84 -30.80 -18.50
C ILE A 186 12.01 -30.27 -17.68
N SER A 187 12.65 -31.09 -16.84
CA SER A 187 13.91 -30.77 -16.17
C SER A 187 15.13 -30.85 -17.11
N LYS A 188 14.97 -30.45 -18.39
CA LYS A 188 16.15 -30.16 -19.22
C LYS A 188 16.87 -28.98 -18.59
N SER A 189 18.13 -29.20 -18.25
CA SER A 189 19.07 -28.27 -17.68
C SER A 189 18.85 -26.84 -18.17
N SER A 190 18.24 -25.99 -17.32
CA SER A 190 18.13 -24.56 -17.59
C SER A 190 19.53 -24.02 -17.82
N ASN A 191 19.80 -23.41 -18.97
CA ASN A 191 21.06 -22.75 -19.26
C ASN A 191 21.40 -21.69 -18.20
N LEU A 192 20.35 -21.00 -17.71
CA LEU A 192 20.46 -20.06 -16.61
C LEU A 192 21.00 -20.73 -15.34
N LEU A 193 20.33 -21.79 -14.86
CA LEU A 193 20.72 -22.48 -13.62
C LEU A 193 22.05 -23.26 -13.75
N PHE A 194 22.43 -23.61 -14.95
CA PHE A 194 23.75 -24.20 -15.19
C PHE A 194 24.87 -23.18 -14.95
N LYS A 195 24.74 -21.95 -15.46
CA LYS A 195 25.77 -20.90 -15.39
C LYS A 195 25.70 -20.07 -14.10
N TYR A 196 24.49 -19.87 -13.55
CA TYR A 196 24.25 -18.92 -12.45
C TYR A 196 23.60 -19.61 -11.25
N LYS A 197 24.00 -19.19 -10.07
CA LYS A 197 23.32 -19.50 -8.81
C LYS A 197 22.52 -18.27 -8.38
N ILE A 198 21.20 -18.40 -8.35
CA ILE A 198 20.34 -17.35 -7.80
C ILE A 198 20.56 -17.29 -6.28
N ASP A 199 20.87 -16.10 -5.79
CA ASP A 199 21.15 -15.82 -4.38
C ASP A 199 19.93 -15.20 -3.70
N GLU A 200 19.33 -14.21 -4.36
CA GLU A 200 18.24 -13.41 -3.78
C GLU A 200 17.31 -12.91 -4.89
N VAL A 201 16.02 -12.78 -4.55
CA VAL A 201 15.05 -12.12 -5.42
C VAL A 201 15.01 -10.64 -5.06
N LEU A 202 15.36 -9.77 -6.00
CA LEU A 202 15.31 -8.32 -5.79
C LEU A 202 13.92 -7.75 -6.06
N LYS A 203 13.28 -8.20 -7.15
CA LYS A 203 11.96 -7.69 -7.55
C LYS A 203 11.20 -8.71 -8.38
N PHE A 204 9.87 -8.72 -8.21
CA PHE A 204 8.96 -9.41 -9.11
C PHE A 204 7.95 -8.45 -9.73
N SER A 205 7.63 -8.67 -10.99
CA SER A 205 6.54 -7.98 -11.70
C SER A 205 5.83 -8.93 -12.68
N PRO A 206 4.70 -8.57 -13.27
CA PRO A 206 4.10 -9.35 -14.37
C PRO A 206 5.01 -9.51 -15.58
N ILE A 207 5.96 -8.62 -15.77
CA ILE A 207 6.92 -8.64 -16.90
C ILE A 207 7.98 -9.73 -16.69
N GLY A 208 8.38 -9.99 -15.43
CA GLY A 208 9.44 -10.94 -15.11
C GLY A 208 9.94 -10.80 -13.67
N GLY A 209 11.16 -11.25 -13.46
CA GLY A 209 11.87 -11.17 -12.18
C GLY A 209 13.24 -10.53 -12.31
N VAL A 210 13.70 -9.90 -11.24
CA VAL A 210 15.06 -9.38 -11.10
C VAL A 210 15.70 -10.10 -9.92
N TYR A 211 16.84 -10.70 -10.15
CA TYR A 211 17.52 -11.56 -9.17
C TYR A 211 18.96 -11.14 -9.01
N LYS A 212 19.47 -11.20 -7.78
CA LYS A 212 20.88 -11.20 -7.51
C LYS A 212 21.39 -12.64 -7.66
N ALA A 213 22.49 -12.80 -8.37
CA ALA A 213 23.06 -14.10 -8.67
C ALA A 213 24.58 -14.09 -8.62
N ILE A 214 25.15 -15.29 -8.61
CA ILE A 214 26.58 -15.53 -8.66
C ILE A 214 26.88 -16.38 -9.90
N GLN A 215 27.77 -15.88 -10.75
CA GLN A 215 28.26 -16.67 -11.90
C GLN A 215 29.16 -17.80 -11.38
N LYS A 216 28.77 -19.04 -11.63
CA LYS A 216 29.39 -20.22 -10.99
C LYS A 216 30.87 -20.42 -11.34
N TYR A 217 31.30 -19.99 -12.53
CA TYR A 217 32.69 -20.21 -12.98
C TYR A 217 33.63 -19.11 -12.52
N THR A 218 33.20 -17.88 -12.42
CA THR A 218 34.02 -16.72 -12.06
C THR A 218 33.82 -16.27 -10.62
N ASN A 219 32.79 -16.75 -9.96
CA ASN A 219 32.30 -16.32 -8.64
C ASN A 219 31.95 -14.82 -8.58
N LEU A 220 31.71 -14.19 -9.72
CA LEU A 220 31.30 -12.79 -9.81
C LEU A 220 29.81 -12.63 -9.48
N LYS A 221 29.51 -11.59 -8.71
CA LYS A 221 28.12 -11.19 -8.45
C LYS A 221 27.56 -10.50 -9.68
N CYS A 222 26.33 -10.86 -10.06
CA CYS A 222 25.62 -10.28 -11.20
C CYS A 222 24.14 -10.08 -10.87
N VAL A 223 23.46 -9.31 -11.71
CA VAL A 223 22.01 -9.17 -11.72
C VAL A 223 21.49 -9.97 -12.92
N VAL A 224 20.48 -10.77 -12.68
CA VAL A 224 19.71 -11.49 -13.71
C VAL A 224 18.36 -10.82 -13.84
N LYS A 225 18.06 -10.27 -15.02
CA LYS A 225 16.74 -9.76 -15.39
C LYS A 225 16.03 -10.74 -16.29
N GLU A 226 14.85 -11.17 -15.89
CA GLU A 226 14.00 -12.12 -16.63
C GLU A 226 12.84 -11.38 -17.27
N PHE A 227 12.56 -11.69 -18.56
CA PHE A 227 11.47 -11.10 -19.32
C PHE A 227 10.53 -12.20 -19.83
N TYR A 228 9.24 -12.09 -19.46
CA TYR A 228 8.18 -13.00 -19.93
C TYR A 228 7.62 -12.51 -21.26
N PRO A 229 7.58 -13.33 -22.33
CA PRO A 229 6.95 -12.95 -23.58
C PRO A 229 5.48 -12.58 -23.42
N HIS A 230 5.00 -11.69 -24.28
CA HIS A 230 3.59 -11.27 -24.35
C HIS A 230 3.05 -10.58 -23.09
N THR A 231 3.94 -10.00 -22.30
CA THR A 231 3.60 -9.10 -21.17
C THR A 231 3.94 -7.64 -21.51
N ALA A 232 3.55 -6.71 -20.67
CA ALA A 232 3.78 -5.26 -20.87
C ALA A 232 3.29 -4.73 -22.22
N ILE A 233 2.21 -5.29 -22.74
CA ILE A 233 1.71 -4.90 -24.06
C ILE A 233 1.07 -3.51 -23.98
N VAL A 234 1.62 -2.56 -24.71
CA VAL A 234 1.10 -1.21 -24.89
C VAL A 234 0.41 -1.07 -26.25
N ASN A 235 1.00 -1.65 -27.28
CA ASN A 235 0.47 -1.73 -28.64
C ASN A 235 1.11 -2.91 -29.39
N GLU A 236 0.82 -3.06 -30.68
CA GLU A 236 1.33 -4.16 -31.50
C GLU A 236 2.86 -4.23 -31.62
N LYS A 237 3.57 -3.12 -31.35
CA LYS A 237 5.01 -3.00 -31.49
C LYS A 237 5.77 -2.99 -30.16
N ILE A 238 5.08 -2.71 -29.06
CA ILE A 238 5.69 -2.45 -27.75
C ILE A 238 5.16 -3.46 -26.74
N ASP A 239 6.03 -4.39 -26.38
CA ASP A 239 5.82 -5.42 -25.37
C ASP A 239 7.12 -5.66 -24.57
N SER A 240 7.12 -6.66 -23.70
CA SER A 240 8.29 -7.03 -22.90
C SER A 240 9.53 -7.39 -23.73
N LEU A 241 9.36 -7.94 -24.93
CA LEU A 241 10.49 -8.27 -25.81
C LEU A 241 11.08 -7.02 -26.46
N PHE A 242 10.25 -6.03 -26.76
CA PHE A 242 10.74 -4.70 -27.14
C PHE A 242 11.59 -4.08 -26.01
N LEU A 243 11.10 -4.12 -24.75
CA LEU A 243 11.83 -3.62 -23.60
C LEU A 243 13.18 -4.34 -23.41
N TYR A 244 13.17 -5.67 -23.47
CA TYR A 244 14.38 -6.49 -23.45
C TYR A 244 15.39 -6.07 -24.52
N THR A 245 14.92 -5.97 -25.79
CA THR A 245 15.79 -5.62 -26.92
C THR A 245 16.38 -4.21 -26.75
N LYS A 246 15.56 -3.29 -26.28
CA LYS A 246 15.97 -1.90 -26.04
C LYS A 246 17.00 -1.82 -24.91
N GLU A 247 16.78 -2.51 -23.81
CA GLU A 247 17.72 -2.53 -22.70
C GLU A 247 19.07 -3.13 -23.09
N VAL A 248 19.08 -4.26 -23.81
CA VAL A 248 20.31 -4.84 -24.36
C VAL A 248 21.04 -3.86 -25.29
N SER A 249 20.29 -3.16 -26.14
CA SER A 249 20.86 -2.14 -27.04
C SER A 249 21.47 -0.97 -26.26
N ASN A 250 20.75 -0.47 -25.25
CA ASN A 250 21.20 0.65 -24.44
C ASN A 250 22.41 0.28 -23.59
N LEU A 251 22.44 -0.86 -22.93
CA LEU A 251 23.62 -1.34 -22.19
C LEU A 251 24.87 -1.44 -23.09
N LYS A 252 24.70 -1.88 -24.34
CA LYS A 252 25.82 -1.95 -25.31
C LYS A 252 26.25 -0.56 -25.80
N LYS A 253 25.33 0.36 -26.07
CA LYS A 253 25.63 1.71 -26.58
C LYS A 253 26.23 2.62 -25.51
N LEU A 254 25.74 2.49 -24.27
CA LEU A 254 26.09 3.37 -23.16
C LEU A 254 27.28 2.85 -22.32
N LYS A 255 27.95 1.78 -22.75
CA LYS A 255 29.07 1.18 -22.04
C LYS A 255 30.27 2.10 -21.74
N GLU A 256 30.39 3.22 -22.46
CA GLU A 256 31.43 4.22 -22.22
C GLU A 256 31.22 5.01 -20.91
N PHE A 257 29.97 5.06 -20.42
CA PHE A 257 29.64 5.76 -19.18
C PHE A 257 29.92 4.86 -17.97
N LYS A 258 30.84 5.29 -17.12
CA LYS A 258 31.22 4.52 -15.90
C LYS A 258 30.13 4.36 -14.86
N PHE A 259 29.05 5.10 -14.99
CA PHE A 259 27.88 5.03 -14.12
C PHE A 259 26.77 4.12 -14.67
N ILE A 260 27.04 3.38 -15.73
CA ILE A 260 26.15 2.36 -16.31
C ILE A 260 26.74 0.97 -16.07
N PRO A 261 25.96 -0.01 -15.60
CA PRO A 261 26.46 -1.37 -15.42
C PRO A 261 26.84 -2.02 -16.75
N ASN A 262 27.88 -2.86 -16.75
CA ASN A 262 28.29 -3.61 -17.92
C ASN A 262 27.36 -4.80 -18.15
N ILE A 263 26.94 -5.00 -19.42
CA ILE A 263 26.24 -6.24 -19.80
C ILE A 263 27.27 -7.38 -19.86
N ILE A 264 26.96 -8.51 -19.18
CA ILE A 264 27.80 -9.72 -19.18
C ILE A 264 27.39 -10.60 -20.35
N GLU A 265 26.11 -10.98 -20.41
CA GLU A 265 25.55 -11.73 -21.52
C GLU A 265 24.02 -11.54 -21.58
N HIS A 266 23.41 -11.98 -22.65
CA HIS A 266 21.95 -12.05 -22.80
C HIS A 266 21.59 -13.25 -23.65
N PHE A 267 20.51 -13.93 -23.32
CA PHE A 267 20.09 -15.15 -24.01
C PHE A 267 18.60 -15.45 -23.77
N LYS A 268 18.10 -16.41 -24.57
CA LYS A 268 16.80 -17.03 -24.37
C LYS A 268 17.00 -18.37 -23.72
N ASP A 269 16.25 -18.67 -22.64
CA ASP A 269 16.19 -19.98 -22.02
C ASP A 269 14.72 -20.37 -21.90
N TRP A 270 14.37 -21.56 -22.41
CA TRP A 270 12.99 -22.00 -22.62
C TRP A 270 12.20 -20.96 -23.44
N GLN A 271 11.22 -20.29 -22.89
CA GLN A 271 10.48 -19.22 -23.58
C GLN A 271 10.81 -17.81 -23.05
N ASN A 272 11.54 -17.71 -21.94
CA ASN A 272 11.88 -16.44 -21.32
C ASN A 272 13.21 -15.90 -21.85
N TYR A 273 13.39 -14.60 -21.73
CA TYR A 273 14.59 -13.89 -22.15
C TYR A 273 15.30 -13.35 -20.93
N TYR A 274 16.62 -13.40 -20.92
CA TYR A 274 17.45 -13.04 -19.80
C TYR A 274 18.53 -12.04 -20.20
N ILE A 275 18.73 -11.03 -19.36
CA ILE A 275 19.87 -10.12 -19.39
C ILE A 275 20.67 -10.37 -18.11
N ILE A 276 21.97 -10.56 -18.29
CA ILE A 276 22.91 -10.67 -17.17
C ILE A 276 23.78 -9.43 -17.19
N GLU A 277 23.76 -8.68 -16.11
CA GLU A 277 24.52 -7.44 -15.97
C GLU A 277 25.35 -7.43 -14.69
N GLU A 278 26.32 -6.54 -14.64
CA GLU A 278 27.17 -6.31 -13.48
C GLU A 278 26.31 -5.95 -12.24
N TYR A 279 26.62 -6.58 -11.10
CA TYR A 279 25.98 -6.19 -9.85
C TYR A 279 26.66 -4.96 -9.25
N ILE A 280 25.98 -3.85 -9.24
CA ILE A 280 26.43 -2.63 -8.55
C ILE A 280 26.08 -2.76 -7.07
N SER A 281 27.11 -2.82 -6.23
CA SER A 281 26.91 -2.83 -4.78
C SER A 281 26.49 -1.45 -4.29
N GLY A 282 25.49 -1.39 -3.39
CA GLY A 282 25.01 -0.12 -2.84
C GLY A 282 23.54 -0.18 -2.51
N ASP A 283 22.98 0.93 -2.06
CA ASP A 283 21.56 1.11 -1.84
C ASP A 283 20.93 1.88 -3.01
N SER A 284 19.72 1.52 -3.41
CA SER A 284 18.95 2.41 -4.28
C SER A 284 18.69 3.74 -3.55
N LEU A 285 18.45 4.82 -4.30
CA LEU A 285 18.08 6.11 -3.70
C LEU A 285 16.83 5.96 -2.81
N ASP A 286 15.89 5.07 -3.18
CA ASP A 286 14.74 4.74 -2.35
C ASP A 286 15.15 4.14 -0.99
N ASN A 287 16.04 3.15 -1.01
CA ASN A 287 16.57 2.53 0.21
C ASN A 287 17.42 3.51 1.02
N TYR A 288 18.23 4.32 0.34
CA TYR A 288 19.04 5.35 0.99
C TYR A 288 18.18 6.35 1.75
N VAL A 289 17.13 6.88 1.11
CA VAL A 289 16.18 7.81 1.74
C VAL A 289 15.45 7.13 2.91
N SER A 290 15.03 5.86 2.75
CA SER A 290 14.37 5.10 3.82
C SER A 290 15.23 4.93 5.07
N LYS A 291 16.52 4.70 4.88
CA LYS A 291 17.46 4.40 5.97
C LYS A 291 18.01 5.65 6.65
N ASN A 292 18.18 6.74 5.90
CA ASN A 292 18.98 7.89 6.33
C ASN A 292 18.21 9.18 6.49
N ASN A 293 16.93 9.25 6.05
CA ASN A 293 16.13 10.47 6.15
C ASN A 293 15.81 10.80 7.60
N SER A 294 16.74 11.45 8.27
CA SER A 294 16.60 11.88 9.66
C SER A 294 15.55 12.97 9.88
N ILE A 295 15.07 13.63 8.83
CA ILE A 295 13.94 14.56 8.91
C ILE A 295 12.68 13.82 9.37
N ILE A 296 12.50 12.59 8.89
CA ILE A 296 11.35 11.72 9.22
C ILE A 296 11.68 10.77 10.37
N LEU A 297 12.93 10.28 10.44
CA LEU A 297 13.33 9.21 11.35
C LEU A 297 13.75 9.68 12.74
N GLU A 298 14.21 10.92 12.86
CA GLU A 298 14.77 11.45 14.10
C GLU A 298 14.39 12.92 14.27
N SER A 299 14.23 13.36 15.53
CA SER A 299 13.98 14.77 15.86
C SER A 299 15.26 15.59 16.05
N ASP A 300 16.37 15.13 15.48
CA ASP A 300 17.68 15.76 15.65
C ASP A 300 17.99 16.69 14.46
N TYR A 301 18.05 17.98 14.74
CA TYR A 301 18.36 19.02 13.77
C TYR A 301 19.67 18.83 13.04
N LYS A 302 20.74 18.47 13.77
CA LYS A 302 22.08 18.31 13.21
C LYS A 302 22.11 17.17 12.21
N LYS A 303 21.45 16.08 12.55
CA LYS A 303 21.33 14.92 11.66
C LYS A 303 20.49 15.26 10.44
N SER A 304 19.39 16.00 10.63
CA SER A 304 18.51 16.39 9.51
C SER A 304 19.23 17.29 8.50
N ILE A 305 19.97 18.30 8.96
CA ILE A 305 20.75 19.18 8.08
C ILE A 305 21.87 18.39 7.39
N LYS A 306 22.57 17.52 8.14
CA LYS A 306 23.58 16.65 7.54
C LYS A 306 22.97 15.74 6.46
N TYR A 307 21.81 15.14 6.72
CA TYR A 307 21.12 14.34 5.73
C TYR A 307 20.77 15.14 4.47
N ILE A 308 20.27 16.38 4.62
CA ILE A 308 19.95 17.25 3.49
C ILE A 308 21.22 17.56 2.68
N TYR A 309 22.32 17.86 3.36
CA TYR A 309 23.63 18.08 2.72
C TYR A 309 24.06 16.84 1.92
N ASP A 310 23.99 15.65 2.51
CA ASP A 310 24.33 14.39 1.85
C ASP A 310 23.42 14.09 0.65
N ALA A 311 22.11 14.31 0.79
CA ALA A 311 21.13 14.14 -0.29
C ALA A 311 21.37 15.10 -1.46
N VAL A 312 21.67 16.36 -1.19
CA VAL A 312 22.02 17.35 -2.24
C VAL A 312 23.30 16.93 -2.97
N ASN A 313 24.32 16.44 -2.27
CA ASN A 313 25.54 15.97 -2.91
C ASN A 313 25.31 14.72 -3.78
N ILE A 314 24.39 13.84 -3.41
CA ILE A 314 23.95 12.74 -4.29
C ILE A 314 23.28 13.30 -5.54
N LEU A 315 22.40 14.30 -5.41
CA LEU A 315 21.71 14.92 -6.54
C LEU A 315 22.65 15.68 -7.48
N ILE A 316 23.75 16.26 -6.98
CA ILE A 316 24.83 16.81 -7.82
C ILE A 316 25.35 15.70 -8.75
N LYS A 317 25.65 14.50 -8.22
CA LYS A 317 26.15 13.38 -9.04
C LYS A 317 25.09 12.84 -10.01
N VAL A 318 23.83 12.76 -9.57
CA VAL A 318 22.72 12.41 -10.45
C VAL A 318 22.62 13.39 -11.61
N THR A 319 22.70 14.70 -11.33
CA THR A 319 22.64 15.77 -12.34
C THR A 319 23.82 15.70 -13.29
N GLU A 320 25.04 15.47 -12.79
CA GLU A 320 26.25 15.25 -13.63
C GLU A 320 26.03 14.10 -14.62
N ASN A 321 25.51 12.97 -14.16
CA ASN A 321 25.25 11.82 -15.01
C ASN A 321 24.16 12.09 -16.06
N ILE A 322 23.07 12.80 -15.66
CA ILE A 322 22.01 13.23 -16.60
C ILE A 322 22.58 14.15 -17.68
N ILE A 323 23.38 15.16 -17.32
CA ILE A 323 24.02 16.09 -18.26
C ILE A 323 24.91 15.30 -19.22
N SER A 324 25.71 14.36 -18.72
CA SER A 324 26.59 13.53 -19.55
C SER A 324 25.83 12.72 -20.60
N LEU A 325 24.66 12.16 -20.23
CA LEU A 325 23.77 11.47 -21.17
C LEU A 325 23.20 12.47 -22.22
N TYR A 326 22.73 13.63 -21.77
CA TYR A 326 22.11 14.65 -22.62
C TYR A 326 23.09 15.19 -23.65
N GLU A 327 24.36 15.47 -23.29
CA GLU A 327 25.44 15.90 -24.18
C GLU A 327 25.72 14.89 -25.29
N LYS A 328 25.49 13.61 -25.04
CA LYS A 328 25.61 12.53 -26.03
C LYS A 328 24.31 12.26 -26.79
N GLY A 329 23.29 13.08 -26.58
CA GLY A 329 22.01 12.97 -27.26
C GLY A 329 21.05 11.95 -26.70
N TYR A 330 21.17 11.56 -25.40
CA TYR A 330 20.29 10.64 -24.73
C TYR A 330 19.47 11.29 -23.61
N ILE A 331 18.27 10.78 -23.41
CA ILE A 331 17.40 11.16 -22.30
C ILE A 331 16.90 9.91 -21.58
N PHE A 332 16.92 9.92 -20.24
CA PHE A 332 16.42 8.85 -19.39
C PHE A 332 15.04 9.24 -18.86
N THR A 333 13.97 8.62 -19.38
CA THR A 333 12.58 9.03 -19.11
C THR A 333 11.98 8.41 -17.84
N ASP A 334 12.49 7.25 -17.38
CA ASP A 334 12.07 6.57 -16.13
C ASP A 334 13.20 6.57 -15.08
N LEU A 335 13.79 7.73 -14.82
CA LEU A 335 14.79 7.84 -13.76
C LEU A 335 14.12 7.93 -12.38
N ALA A 336 13.53 6.79 -11.97
CA ALA A 336 12.93 6.63 -10.65
C ALA A 336 14.00 6.41 -9.56
N PRO A 337 13.70 6.70 -8.27
CA PRO A 337 14.63 6.47 -7.17
C PRO A 337 15.17 5.04 -7.05
N ASP A 338 14.36 4.03 -7.44
CA ASP A 338 14.77 2.64 -7.49
C ASP A 338 15.84 2.35 -8.55
N ASN A 339 15.88 3.17 -9.59
CA ASN A 339 16.81 3.03 -10.74
C ASN A 339 18.13 3.79 -10.53
N ILE A 340 18.33 4.38 -9.36
CA ILE A 340 19.53 5.13 -8.98
C ILE A 340 20.21 4.37 -7.83
N ILE A 341 21.38 3.79 -8.07
CA ILE A 341 22.16 3.06 -7.05
C ILE A 341 23.29 3.96 -6.53
N ILE A 342 23.39 4.06 -5.21
CA ILE A 342 24.38 4.86 -4.49
C ILE A 342 25.42 3.90 -3.92
N ASN A 343 26.65 4.03 -4.35
CA ASN A 343 27.80 3.30 -3.82
C ASN A 343 28.87 4.29 -3.34
N LYS A 344 28.95 4.48 -2.04
CA LYS A 344 29.83 5.50 -1.42
C LYS A 344 29.52 6.89 -2.02
N ASN A 345 30.46 7.44 -2.78
CA ASN A 345 30.34 8.76 -3.42
C ASN A 345 29.96 8.67 -4.90
N ASN A 346 29.69 7.48 -5.44
CA ASN A 346 29.33 7.28 -6.84
C ASN A 346 27.85 6.97 -6.97
N VAL A 347 27.28 7.40 -8.08
CA VAL A 347 25.89 7.16 -8.47
C VAL A 347 25.85 6.39 -9.78
N TYR A 348 25.06 5.33 -9.83
CA TYR A 348 24.88 4.49 -11.00
C TYR A 348 23.41 4.49 -11.42
N PHE A 349 23.18 4.41 -12.74
CA PHE A 349 21.84 4.28 -13.30
C PHE A 349 21.63 2.85 -13.79
N VAL A 350 20.53 2.26 -13.41
CA VAL A 350 20.13 0.89 -13.78
C VAL A 350 18.75 0.92 -14.46
N ASP A 351 18.33 -0.19 -15.06
CA ASP A 351 17.03 -0.32 -15.72
C ASP A 351 16.87 0.61 -16.93
N LEU A 352 17.78 0.43 -17.92
CA LEU A 352 17.97 1.35 -19.04
C LEU A 352 16.96 1.21 -20.18
N GLU A 353 15.90 0.42 -20.01
CA GLU A 353 14.86 0.23 -21.04
C GLU A 353 14.19 1.54 -21.48
N SER A 354 14.20 2.54 -20.60
CA SER A 354 13.59 3.85 -20.81
C SER A 354 14.59 4.97 -21.19
N VAL A 355 15.79 4.62 -21.62
CA VAL A 355 16.74 5.58 -22.22
C VAL A 355 16.48 5.68 -23.71
N PHE A 356 16.31 6.91 -24.22
CA PHE A 356 16.01 7.21 -25.63
C PHE A 356 16.99 8.23 -26.19
N MET A 357 17.14 8.24 -27.53
CA MET A 357 17.81 9.36 -28.20
C MET A 357 16.87 10.57 -28.26
N LEU A 358 17.41 11.77 -28.19
CA LEU A 358 16.64 13.03 -28.21
C LEU A 358 15.78 13.19 -29.48
N ASN A 359 16.18 12.52 -30.58
CA ASN A 359 15.48 12.53 -31.85
C ASN A 359 14.52 11.35 -32.05
N ASP A 360 14.38 10.45 -31.04
CA ASP A 360 13.44 9.35 -31.13
C ASP A 360 12.00 9.87 -31.06
N ASN A 361 11.07 9.13 -31.69
CA ASN A 361 9.66 9.52 -31.72
C ASN A 361 9.06 9.53 -30.31
N LYS A 362 8.46 10.66 -29.91
CA LYS A 362 7.88 10.87 -28.57
C LYS A 362 6.76 9.87 -28.20
N ASP A 363 6.09 9.27 -29.19
CA ASP A 363 5.06 8.25 -28.96
C ASP A 363 5.59 6.96 -28.30
N ALA A 364 6.90 6.72 -28.42
CA ALA A 364 7.58 5.61 -27.75
C ALA A 364 7.91 5.91 -26.28
N LEU A 365 7.77 7.16 -25.84
CA LEU A 365 8.21 7.65 -24.52
C LEU A 365 7.16 7.53 -23.43
N ASN A 366 5.96 7.05 -23.71
CA ASN A 366 4.80 7.05 -22.80
C ASN A 366 4.87 6.00 -21.66
N TYR A 367 6.06 5.61 -21.21
CA TYR A 367 6.20 4.45 -20.30
C TYR A 367 6.14 4.74 -18.82
N THR A 368 6.42 5.95 -18.38
CA THR A 368 6.36 6.32 -16.98
C THR A 368 5.73 7.68 -16.77
N ILE A 369 4.48 7.65 -16.48
CA ILE A 369 3.63 8.81 -16.16
C ILE A 369 4.10 9.57 -14.89
N ASN A 370 5.07 9.04 -14.15
CA ASN A 370 5.39 9.56 -12.83
C ASN A 370 6.41 10.69 -12.79
N PHE A 371 7.33 10.74 -13.77
CA PHE A 371 8.45 11.69 -13.75
C PHE A 371 8.65 12.40 -15.10
N PHE A 372 7.86 12.09 -16.11
CA PHE A 372 8.00 12.62 -17.47
C PHE A 372 6.65 13.07 -18.04
N ASN A 373 6.61 14.21 -18.71
CA ASN A 373 5.41 14.71 -19.39
C ASN A 373 5.67 14.85 -20.88
N CYS A 374 4.95 14.11 -21.71
CA CYS A 374 5.14 14.09 -23.19
C CYS A 374 4.89 15.43 -23.86
N THR A 375 4.18 16.36 -23.21
CA THR A 375 3.88 17.69 -23.75
C THR A 375 5.00 18.69 -23.53
N ASN A 376 5.93 18.41 -22.62
CA ASN A 376 7.03 19.30 -22.27
C ASN A 376 8.21 19.14 -23.25
N SER A 377 9.09 20.14 -23.29
CA SER A 377 10.39 19.99 -23.91
C SER A 377 11.26 18.95 -23.20
N ASN A 378 12.31 18.47 -23.83
CA ASN A 378 13.22 17.51 -23.20
C ASN A 378 13.93 18.11 -21.96
N GLU A 379 14.31 19.42 -22.04
CA GLU A 379 14.94 20.10 -20.91
C GLU A 379 13.97 20.32 -19.75
N ASP A 380 12.72 20.70 -20.01
CA ASP A 380 11.70 20.85 -18.96
C ASP A 380 11.40 19.51 -18.27
N ASN A 381 11.44 18.41 -19.02
CA ASN A 381 11.31 17.08 -18.45
C ASN A 381 12.50 16.71 -17.54
N ILE A 382 13.72 17.06 -17.93
CA ILE A 382 14.91 16.87 -17.08
C ILE A 382 14.78 17.69 -15.79
N LYS A 383 14.38 18.97 -15.89
CA LYS A 383 14.11 19.83 -14.73
C LYS A 383 13.06 19.21 -13.80
N LEU A 384 11.97 18.71 -14.39
CA LEU A 384 10.90 18.05 -13.63
C LEU A 384 11.40 16.78 -12.92
N VAL A 385 12.19 15.94 -13.60
CA VAL A 385 12.80 14.74 -12.98
C VAL A 385 13.69 15.11 -11.79
N ILE A 386 14.58 16.08 -11.98
CA ILE A 386 15.51 16.54 -10.93
C ILE A 386 14.73 17.13 -9.74
N THR A 387 13.70 17.95 -10.01
CA THR A 387 12.83 18.50 -8.94
C THR A 387 12.10 17.39 -8.20
N ASN A 388 11.56 16.41 -8.91
CA ASN A 388 10.90 15.26 -8.29
C ASN A 388 11.86 14.44 -7.42
N LEU A 389 13.09 14.19 -7.88
CA LEU A 389 14.11 13.50 -7.09
C LEU A 389 14.51 14.30 -5.84
N LEU A 390 14.63 15.62 -5.97
CA LEU A 390 14.90 16.50 -4.83
C LEU A 390 13.76 16.38 -3.78
N LEU A 391 12.51 16.54 -4.19
CA LEU A 391 11.36 16.41 -3.31
C LEU A 391 11.26 15.01 -2.70
N TYR A 392 11.59 13.98 -3.48
CA TYR A 392 11.62 12.60 -3.00
C TYR A 392 12.62 12.37 -1.87
N CYS A 393 13.78 13.02 -1.92
CA CYS A 393 14.75 12.98 -0.82
C CYS A 393 14.19 13.56 0.49
N PHE A 394 13.28 14.53 0.41
CA PHE A 394 12.59 15.02 1.60
C PHE A 394 11.43 14.12 2.02
N ASN A 395 10.68 13.61 1.05
CA ASN A 395 9.57 12.71 1.32
C ASN A 395 9.30 11.77 0.14
N LYS A 396 9.40 10.47 0.37
CA LYS A 396 9.27 9.38 -0.61
C LYS A 396 7.98 9.36 -1.44
N LYS A 397 6.91 9.98 -0.95
CA LYS A 397 5.61 10.02 -1.67
C LYS A 397 5.44 11.27 -2.50
N SER A 398 6.43 12.14 -2.52
CA SER A 398 6.36 13.44 -3.17
C SER A 398 6.45 13.31 -4.68
N LYS A 399 5.54 13.98 -5.39
CA LYS A 399 5.56 14.21 -6.83
C LYS A 399 5.11 15.65 -7.08
N VAL A 400 5.64 16.28 -8.10
CA VAL A 400 5.13 17.57 -8.56
C VAL A 400 3.86 17.32 -9.35
N TYR A 401 2.73 17.77 -8.81
CA TYR A 401 1.43 17.76 -9.51
C TYR A 401 1.12 19.12 -10.12
N ASP A 402 1.53 20.20 -9.44
CA ASP A 402 1.35 21.58 -9.85
C ASP A 402 2.44 22.49 -9.25
N LYS A 403 2.40 23.77 -9.58
CA LYS A 403 3.38 24.78 -9.09
C LYS A 403 3.36 25.00 -7.57
N PHE A 404 2.31 24.56 -6.86
CA PHE A 404 2.16 24.72 -5.40
C PHE A 404 2.70 23.53 -4.62
N THR A 405 2.80 22.36 -5.27
CA THR A 405 3.22 21.10 -4.65
C THR A 405 4.57 21.21 -3.92
N PRO A 406 5.63 21.81 -4.46
CA PRO A 406 6.90 21.94 -3.76
C PRO A 406 6.77 22.70 -2.43
N ARG A 407 6.00 23.78 -2.42
CA ARG A 407 5.77 24.57 -1.20
C ARG A 407 5.01 23.76 -0.15
N GLN A 408 3.99 23.02 -0.54
CA GLN A 408 3.19 22.20 0.39
C GLN A 408 4.05 21.12 1.06
N ILE A 409 4.92 20.46 0.29
CA ILE A 409 5.81 19.40 0.78
C ILE A 409 6.89 19.98 1.70
N LEU A 410 7.50 21.10 1.33
CA LEU A 410 8.68 21.62 2.00
C LEU A 410 8.35 22.56 3.16
N SER A 411 7.18 23.22 3.19
CA SER A 411 6.82 24.12 4.28
C SER A 411 6.90 23.50 5.67
N PRO A 412 6.42 22.26 5.91
CA PRO A 412 6.60 21.60 7.21
C PRO A 412 8.07 21.35 7.56
N ILE A 413 8.89 21.07 6.56
CA ILE A 413 10.33 20.81 6.73
C ILE A 413 11.07 22.09 7.02
N ILE A 414 10.78 23.16 6.28
CA ILE A 414 11.34 24.50 6.50
C ILE A 414 11.02 24.99 7.90
N ARG A 415 9.79 24.78 8.38
CA ARG A 415 9.43 25.14 9.77
C ARG A 415 10.21 24.38 10.83
N ARG A 416 10.68 23.17 10.53
CA ARG A 416 11.48 22.33 11.44
C ARG A 416 12.99 22.48 11.27
N CYS A 417 13.44 22.87 10.07
CA CYS A 417 14.86 22.96 9.68
C CYS A 417 15.15 24.29 8.99
N TYR A 418 15.51 25.34 9.76
CA TYR A 418 15.70 26.71 9.25
C TYR A 418 16.66 26.92 8.13
N GLN A 419 17.65 26.10 8.06
CA GLN A 419 18.78 26.26 7.15
C GLN A 419 18.44 25.82 5.71
N VAL A 420 17.18 25.43 5.48
CA VAL A 420 16.67 25.03 4.15
C VAL A 420 15.66 26.03 3.58
N ASP A 421 15.56 27.23 4.15
CA ASP A 421 14.63 28.28 3.70
C ASP A 421 14.75 28.56 2.20
N ASN A 422 15.98 28.55 1.68
CA ASN A 422 16.26 28.82 0.27
C ASN A 422 15.99 27.64 -0.68
N ILE A 423 15.47 26.51 -0.20
CA ILE A 423 15.21 25.35 -1.07
C ILE A 423 14.07 25.61 -2.05
N LEU A 424 13.07 26.41 -1.66
CA LEU A 424 12.01 26.81 -2.56
C LEU A 424 12.52 27.71 -3.68
N ASP A 425 13.46 28.62 -3.35
CA ASP A 425 14.11 29.48 -4.34
C ASP A 425 14.94 28.63 -5.30
N LEU A 426 15.68 27.64 -4.80
CA LEU A 426 16.42 26.67 -5.62
C LEU A 426 15.49 25.94 -6.59
N ILE A 427 14.33 25.44 -6.14
CA ILE A 427 13.36 24.77 -7.00
C ILE A 427 12.79 25.72 -8.05
N ASN A 428 12.46 26.95 -7.66
CA ASN A 428 11.97 27.97 -8.59
C ASN A 428 13.02 28.28 -9.66
N GLU A 429 14.29 28.43 -9.28
CA GLU A 429 15.40 28.69 -10.19
C GLU A 429 15.69 27.51 -11.12
N ILE A 430 15.61 26.26 -10.65
CA ILE A 430 15.72 25.05 -11.48
C ILE A 430 14.61 25.04 -12.56
N ASN A 431 13.38 25.37 -12.19
CA ASN A 431 12.23 25.33 -13.09
C ASN A 431 11.99 26.61 -13.90
N ASP A 432 12.83 27.62 -13.73
CA ASP A 432 12.78 28.82 -14.55
C ASP A 432 13.07 28.50 -16.05
N SER A 433 12.31 29.12 -16.95
CA SER A 433 12.45 28.90 -18.39
C SER A 433 13.84 29.28 -18.95
N GLU A 434 14.49 30.28 -18.38
CA GLU A 434 15.80 30.76 -18.79
C GLU A 434 16.95 29.92 -18.21
N THR A 435 16.69 29.06 -17.24
CA THR A 435 17.72 28.21 -16.63
C THR A 435 18.01 27.00 -17.54
N SER A 436 19.23 26.91 -18.06
CA SER A 436 19.67 25.71 -18.79
C SER A 436 19.96 24.56 -17.85
N ILE A 437 19.82 23.31 -18.34
CA ILE A 437 20.15 22.11 -17.57
C ILE A 437 21.59 22.09 -17.06
N PHE A 438 22.52 22.70 -17.80
CA PHE A 438 23.92 22.79 -17.39
C PHE A 438 24.13 23.67 -16.16
N ARG A 439 23.26 24.66 -15.93
CA ARG A 439 23.30 25.52 -14.74
C ARG A 439 22.82 24.83 -13.49
N ILE A 440 21.97 23.82 -13.59
CA ILE A 440 21.35 23.15 -12.44
C ILE A 440 22.41 22.55 -11.48
N LYS A 441 23.48 21.99 -12.03
CA LYS A 441 24.58 21.46 -11.21
C LYS A 441 25.20 22.57 -10.35
N LEU A 442 25.46 23.72 -10.91
CA LEU A 442 26.03 24.88 -10.19
C LEU A 442 25.07 25.37 -9.08
N LEU A 443 23.77 25.38 -9.35
CA LEU A 443 22.75 25.73 -8.35
C LEU A 443 22.79 24.78 -7.16
N PHE A 444 22.90 23.49 -7.39
CA PHE A 444 23.06 22.50 -6.31
C PHE A 444 24.39 22.65 -5.57
N GLU A 445 25.50 22.90 -6.28
CA GLU A 445 26.80 23.13 -5.64
C GLU A 445 26.79 24.35 -4.72
N ASP A 446 26.18 25.46 -5.17
CA ASP A 446 26.06 26.68 -4.35
C ASP A 446 25.12 26.49 -3.18
N TYR A 447 24.03 25.73 -3.35
CA TYR A 447 23.14 25.36 -2.25
C TYR A 447 23.85 24.45 -1.24
N SER A 448 24.61 23.45 -1.72
CA SER A 448 25.42 22.57 -0.86
C SER A 448 26.43 23.34 -0.01
N LYS A 449 27.12 24.36 -0.58
CA LYS A 449 28.05 25.22 0.17
C LYS A 449 27.32 26.01 1.27
N LYS A 450 26.13 26.54 0.99
CA LYS A 450 25.30 27.24 2.00
C LYS A 450 24.94 26.33 3.17
N ILE A 451 24.48 25.08 2.88
CA ILE A 451 24.16 24.09 3.93
C ILE A 451 25.43 23.72 4.70
N PHE A 452 26.56 23.51 4.03
CA PHE A 452 27.82 23.13 4.69
C PHE A 452 28.29 24.18 5.71
N SER A 453 28.15 25.47 5.42
CA SER A 453 28.47 26.54 6.36
C SER A 453 27.60 26.46 7.62
N ALA A 454 26.33 26.13 7.45
CA ALA A 454 25.39 25.96 8.56
C ALA A 454 25.67 24.73 9.43
N VAL A 455 26.01 23.60 8.77
CA VAL A 455 26.43 22.38 9.49
C VAL A 455 27.70 22.65 10.32
N SER A 456 28.62 23.47 9.80
CA SER A 456 29.93 23.74 10.39
C SER A 456 29.85 24.76 11.55
N SER A 457 28.98 25.77 11.47
CA SER A 457 28.83 26.81 12.52
C SER A 457 28.12 26.29 13.77
N GLY A 458 27.26 25.32 13.64
CA GLY A 458 26.47 24.79 14.74
C GLY A 458 25.47 25.75 15.35
N GLU A 459 25.22 26.91 14.71
CA GLU A 459 24.22 27.90 15.14
C GLU A 459 22.82 27.48 14.62
N TYR A 460 21.91 27.30 15.59
CA TYR A 460 20.53 26.90 15.30
C TYR A 460 19.56 27.82 16.06
N ASN A 461 18.63 28.44 15.34
CA ASN A 461 17.56 29.23 15.93
C ASN A 461 16.27 28.42 16.04
N GLU A 462 15.56 28.42 17.17
CA GLU A 462 14.25 27.76 17.33
C GLU A 462 13.13 28.59 16.67
N PRO A 463 12.13 27.96 16.00
CA PRO A 463 11.01 28.67 15.36
C PRO A 463 9.97 29.21 16.33
N ASN A 464 9.31 30.28 15.90
CA ASN A 464 8.04 30.71 16.48
C ASN A 464 6.88 30.02 15.71
N LEU A 465 6.20 29.04 16.35
CA LEU A 465 5.27 28.11 15.74
C LEU A 465 3.81 28.30 16.16
N GLU A 466 3.46 29.49 16.71
CA GLU A 466 2.06 29.73 17.05
C GLU A 466 1.20 29.88 15.79
N PRO A 467 0.11 29.07 15.62
CA PRO A 467 -0.81 29.21 14.51
C PRO A 467 -1.52 30.56 14.58
N THR A 468 -1.62 31.21 13.43
CA THR A 468 -2.33 32.51 13.38
C THR A 468 -3.84 32.31 13.56
N LYS A 469 -4.54 33.30 14.12
CA LYS A 469 -6.01 33.28 14.23
C LYS A 469 -6.70 33.10 12.85
N LYS A 470 -6.05 33.54 11.77
CA LYS A 470 -6.55 33.39 10.41
C LYS A 470 -6.52 31.93 9.96
N GLU A 471 -5.44 31.19 10.25
CA GLU A 471 -5.33 29.76 9.92
C GLU A 471 -6.36 28.92 10.68
N ILE A 472 -6.59 29.22 11.97
CA ILE A 472 -7.63 28.58 12.78
C ILE A 472 -9.03 28.84 12.20
N PHE A 473 -9.31 30.07 11.77
CA PHE A 473 -10.62 30.44 11.20
C PHE A 473 -10.87 29.74 9.86
N GLN A 474 -9.86 29.67 8.97
CA GLN A 474 -9.96 28.97 7.69
C GLN A 474 -10.25 27.49 7.88
N VAL A 475 -9.61 26.80 8.81
CA VAL A 475 -9.89 25.40 9.13
C VAL A 475 -11.34 25.20 9.57
N LYS A 476 -11.85 26.05 10.46
CA LYS A 476 -13.28 25.95 10.89
C LYS A 476 -14.26 26.12 9.74
N SER A 477 -14.02 27.07 8.83
CA SER A 477 -14.90 27.30 7.68
C SER A 477 -14.86 26.13 6.67
N THR A 478 -13.69 25.56 6.42
CA THR A 478 -13.51 24.40 5.53
C THR A 478 -14.12 23.14 6.13
N MET A 479 -14.01 22.92 7.44
CA MET A 479 -14.69 21.80 8.13
C MET A 479 -16.20 21.84 7.93
N ILE A 480 -16.83 22.99 8.03
CA ILE A 480 -18.28 23.16 7.89
C ILE A 480 -18.75 22.91 6.46
N SER A 481 -17.97 23.33 5.45
CA SER A 481 -18.32 23.17 4.04
C SER A 481 -18.09 21.75 3.48
N SER A 482 -17.23 20.95 4.12
CA SER A 482 -16.78 19.66 3.58
C SER A 482 -17.53 18.43 4.11
N VAL A 483 -18.35 18.57 5.16
CA VAL A 483 -19.24 17.50 5.66
C VAL A 483 -20.48 17.43 4.75
N GLY A 484 -20.30 17.06 3.51
CA GLY A 484 -21.37 16.95 2.52
C GLY A 484 -21.49 15.52 1.95
N TYR A 485 -22.72 15.17 1.61
CA TYR A 485 -23.16 13.84 1.17
C TYR A 485 -22.66 13.50 -0.24
N GLU A 486 -21.46 12.97 -0.40
CA GLU A 486 -21.07 12.27 -1.63
C GLU A 486 -20.52 10.87 -1.33
N TYR A 487 -21.07 9.87 -2.03
CA TYR A 487 -20.74 8.45 -1.82
C TYR A 487 -19.54 8.03 -2.66
N ASP A 488 -18.49 7.58 -2.02
CA ASP A 488 -17.36 6.95 -2.70
C ASP A 488 -17.52 5.42 -2.78
N ILE A 489 -17.10 4.82 -3.90
CA ILE A 489 -17.34 3.42 -4.24
C ILE A 489 -16.20 2.56 -3.67
N LEU A 490 -16.26 2.19 -2.38
CA LEU A 490 -15.35 1.21 -1.77
C LEU A 490 -16.09 -0.10 -1.50
N GLU A 491 -15.36 -1.22 -1.53
CA GLU A 491 -15.92 -2.57 -1.30
C GLU A 491 -16.55 -2.74 0.09
N ASN A 492 -16.10 -1.99 1.11
CA ASN A 492 -16.67 -1.94 2.47
C ASN A 492 -17.36 -0.60 2.78
N LYS A 493 -18.34 -0.23 1.97
CA LYS A 493 -19.04 1.07 2.02
C LYS A 493 -19.58 1.45 3.40
N ASN A 494 -19.86 0.50 4.26
CA ASN A 494 -20.57 0.68 5.53
C ASN A 494 -19.68 0.57 6.76
N SER A 495 -18.36 0.39 6.62
CA SER A 495 -17.46 0.19 7.78
C SER A 495 -17.33 1.46 8.63
N LEU A 496 -16.99 1.25 9.91
CA LEU A 496 -16.72 2.34 10.84
C LEU A 496 -15.37 3.02 10.51
N ALA A 497 -14.35 2.22 10.26
CA ALA A 497 -13.00 2.72 10.02
C ALA A 497 -12.85 3.43 8.68
N TYR A 498 -13.37 2.83 7.60
CA TYR A 498 -13.10 3.25 6.22
C TYR A 498 -14.37 3.45 5.37
N GLY A 499 -15.54 3.53 5.98
CA GLY A 499 -16.82 3.64 5.30
C GLY A 499 -17.75 4.69 5.90
N THR A 500 -19.04 4.62 5.50
CA THR A 500 -20.09 5.60 5.82
C THR A 500 -20.36 5.73 7.32
N LEU A 501 -20.24 4.65 8.11
CA LEU A 501 -20.39 4.76 9.57
C LEU A 501 -19.36 5.71 10.20
N GLY A 502 -18.17 5.83 9.64
CA GLY A 502 -17.17 6.79 10.08
C GLY A 502 -17.60 8.23 9.88
N GLN A 503 -18.38 8.51 8.85
CA GLN A 503 -18.97 9.86 8.63
C GLN A 503 -20.01 10.16 9.70
N PHE A 504 -20.90 9.21 9.99
CA PHE A 504 -21.89 9.38 11.08
C PHE A 504 -21.20 9.60 12.42
N LEU A 505 -20.12 8.88 12.68
CA LEU A 505 -19.32 9.05 13.89
C LEU A 505 -18.72 10.46 13.99
N ALA A 506 -18.16 10.98 12.90
CA ALA A 506 -17.64 12.34 12.87
C ALA A 506 -18.71 13.39 13.13
N LEU A 507 -19.92 13.22 12.56
CA LEU A 507 -21.06 14.10 12.83
C LEU A 507 -21.48 14.06 14.30
N ASN A 508 -21.47 12.89 14.94
CA ASN A 508 -21.72 12.79 16.38
C ASN A 508 -20.64 13.53 17.18
N TYR A 509 -19.37 13.38 16.86
CA TYR A 509 -18.30 14.01 17.62
C TYR A 509 -18.22 15.53 17.44
N ILE A 510 -18.39 16.04 16.21
CA ILE A 510 -18.20 17.44 15.87
C ILE A 510 -19.45 18.27 16.23
N PHE A 511 -20.65 17.75 15.93
CA PHE A 511 -21.91 18.50 16.02
C PHE A 511 -22.88 18.00 17.09
N ASP A 512 -22.50 16.98 17.87
CA ASP A 512 -23.41 16.28 18.80
C ASP A 512 -24.71 15.79 18.12
N TYR A 513 -24.62 15.54 16.80
CA TYR A 513 -25.77 15.18 16.00
C TYR A 513 -26.12 13.71 16.19
N LYS A 514 -27.31 13.42 16.73
CA LYS A 514 -27.82 12.06 16.89
C LYS A 514 -28.65 11.64 15.68
N HIS A 515 -28.28 10.54 15.07
CA HIS A 515 -28.96 9.95 13.93
C HIS A 515 -30.18 9.13 14.37
N SER A 516 -31.21 9.09 13.51
CA SER A 516 -32.40 8.26 13.76
C SER A 516 -32.16 6.79 13.43
N LYS A 517 -32.99 5.89 13.99
CA LYS A 517 -32.93 4.45 13.71
C LYS A 517 -33.08 4.14 12.21
N ASP A 518 -33.95 4.89 11.52
CA ASP A 518 -34.24 4.67 10.09
C ASP A 518 -32.99 4.93 9.23
N THR A 519 -32.12 5.86 9.61
CA THR A 519 -30.86 6.11 8.94
C THR A 519 -29.98 4.88 8.89
N PHE A 520 -29.98 4.06 9.95
CA PHE A 520 -29.13 2.87 10.04
C PHE A 520 -29.78 1.60 9.47
N LEU A 521 -31.10 1.52 9.32
CA LEU A 521 -31.82 0.32 8.88
C LEU A 521 -31.34 -0.18 7.52
N ASN A 522 -30.98 0.73 6.61
CA ASN A 522 -30.46 0.40 5.28
C ASN A 522 -29.05 -0.21 5.33
N TYR A 523 -28.28 0.07 6.38
CA TYR A 523 -26.90 -0.41 6.55
C TYR A 523 -26.82 -1.74 7.29
N ILE A 524 -27.79 -2.04 8.18
CA ILE A 524 -27.79 -3.23 9.04
C ILE A 524 -27.81 -4.54 8.21
N LYS A 525 -28.34 -4.53 6.99
CA LYS A 525 -28.45 -5.72 6.13
C LYS A 525 -27.16 -6.15 5.44
N ASP A 526 -26.17 -5.28 5.37
CA ASP A 526 -25.00 -5.45 4.50
C ASP A 526 -23.72 -5.89 5.22
N TYR A 527 -23.73 -6.02 6.56
CA TYR A 527 -22.55 -6.46 7.30
C TYR A 527 -22.32 -7.96 7.19
N ARG A 528 -21.06 -8.33 7.03
CA ARG A 528 -20.59 -9.71 6.79
C ARG A 528 -19.57 -10.20 7.81
N SER A 529 -19.21 -9.34 8.78
CA SER A 529 -18.19 -9.59 9.78
C SER A 529 -18.63 -9.04 11.14
N ASN A 530 -18.12 -9.61 12.22
CA ASN A 530 -18.31 -9.09 13.58
C ASN A 530 -17.25 -8.11 14.02
N SER A 531 -16.25 -7.82 13.18
CA SER A 531 -15.11 -6.99 13.51
C SER A 531 -15.46 -5.57 13.95
N PHE A 532 -14.57 -4.94 14.70
CA PHE A 532 -14.80 -3.60 15.23
C PHE A 532 -14.64 -2.52 14.14
N PHE A 533 -13.64 -2.65 13.27
CA PHE A 533 -13.42 -1.64 12.25
C PHE A 533 -14.35 -1.79 11.04
N TYR A 534 -14.78 -3.01 10.71
CA TYR A 534 -15.45 -3.31 9.44
C TYR A 534 -16.84 -3.92 9.57
N GLY A 535 -17.27 -4.28 10.77
CA GLY A 535 -18.43 -5.16 10.99
C GLY A 535 -19.44 -4.69 12.03
N TYR A 536 -20.21 -5.66 12.52
CA TYR A 536 -21.29 -5.43 13.47
C TYR A 536 -20.86 -4.78 14.79
N SER A 537 -19.63 -5.02 15.29
CA SER A 537 -19.14 -4.38 16.51
C SER A 537 -18.93 -2.88 16.34
N GLY A 538 -18.51 -2.42 15.16
CA GLY A 538 -18.46 -0.99 14.86
C GLY A 538 -19.85 -0.36 14.76
N LEU A 539 -20.80 -1.06 14.12
CA LEU A 539 -22.20 -0.64 14.08
C LEU A 539 -22.80 -0.58 15.49
N LEU A 540 -22.57 -1.59 16.33
CA LEU A 540 -23.04 -1.61 17.73
C LEU A 540 -22.60 -0.35 18.47
N TYR A 541 -21.32 0.01 18.36
CA TYR A 541 -20.80 1.22 19.01
C TYR A 541 -21.51 2.49 18.54
N VAL A 542 -21.71 2.66 17.23
CA VAL A 542 -22.41 3.85 16.69
C VAL A 542 -23.88 3.87 17.09
N LEU A 543 -24.56 2.73 17.12
CA LEU A 543 -25.96 2.64 17.60
C LEU A 543 -26.08 3.02 19.07
N ASP A 544 -25.20 2.51 19.93
CA ASP A 544 -25.19 2.81 21.36
C ASP A 544 -24.85 4.29 21.62
N LEU A 545 -23.93 4.87 20.85
CA LEU A 545 -23.61 6.31 20.90
C LEU A 545 -24.84 7.19 20.56
N ASN A 546 -25.71 6.72 19.64
CA ASN A 546 -26.95 7.39 19.26
C ASN A 546 -28.15 6.98 20.14
N GLU A 547 -27.95 6.18 21.19
CA GLU A 547 -29.01 5.69 22.08
C GLU A 547 -30.10 4.86 21.37
N ILE A 548 -29.72 4.20 20.26
CA ILE A 548 -30.61 3.35 19.46
C ILE A 548 -30.58 1.91 20.01
N GLY A 549 -31.72 1.26 20.03
CA GLY A 549 -31.82 -0.14 20.46
C GLY A 549 -30.99 -1.06 19.57
N SER A 550 -30.09 -1.83 20.18
CA SER A 550 -29.06 -2.61 19.48
C SER A 550 -29.03 -4.09 19.88
N ASN A 551 -30.08 -4.62 20.55
CA ASN A 551 -30.13 -6.00 21.05
C ASN A 551 -29.93 -7.03 19.93
N ASP A 552 -30.59 -6.85 18.78
CA ASP A 552 -30.48 -7.74 17.61
C ASP A 552 -29.02 -7.81 17.10
N ILE A 553 -28.29 -6.71 17.18
CA ILE A 553 -26.89 -6.65 16.76
C ILE A 553 -26.00 -7.36 17.77
N VAL A 554 -26.27 -7.18 19.07
CA VAL A 554 -25.57 -7.91 20.13
C VAL A 554 -25.74 -9.40 19.93
N GLU A 555 -26.95 -9.91 19.70
CA GLU A 555 -27.21 -11.33 19.48
C GLU A 555 -26.45 -11.86 18.25
N LYS A 556 -26.41 -11.11 17.15
CA LYS A 556 -25.62 -11.48 15.95
C LYS A 556 -24.13 -11.59 16.26
N ILE A 557 -23.58 -10.66 17.04
CA ILE A 557 -22.17 -10.70 17.44
C ILE A 557 -21.93 -11.93 18.33
N LEU A 558 -22.75 -12.13 19.36
CA LEU A 558 -22.57 -13.23 20.33
C LEU A 558 -22.71 -14.62 19.69
N GLY A 559 -23.52 -14.74 18.62
CA GLY A 559 -23.76 -16.01 17.92
C GLY A 559 -22.64 -16.47 16.97
N ASN A 560 -21.66 -15.63 16.64
CA ASN A 560 -20.65 -15.96 15.62
C ASN A 560 -19.30 -15.25 15.84
N ILE A 561 -18.64 -15.50 16.95
CA ILE A 561 -17.31 -14.92 17.25
C ILE A 561 -16.22 -15.88 16.79
N ASP A 562 -15.31 -15.37 15.97
CA ASP A 562 -14.04 -16.05 15.65
C ASP A 562 -12.99 -15.70 16.70
N TYR A 563 -12.67 -16.65 17.57
CA TYR A 563 -11.70 -16.48 18.64
C TYR A 563 -10.23 -16.64 18.19
N THR A 564 -9.98 -16.95 16.93
CA THR A 564 -8.62 -17.12 16.39
C THR A 564 -7.93 -15.78 16.13
N ASP A 565 -8.68 -14.77 15.70
CA ASP A 565 -8.16 -13.41 15.50
C ASP A 565 -8.28 -12.60 16.81
N LYS A 566 -7.13 -12.20 17.35
CA LYS A 566 -7.00 -11.45 18.62
C LYS A 566 -6.84 -9.95 18.43
N SER A 567 -6.80 -9.44 17.18
CA SER A 567 -6.53 -8.05 16.86
C SER A 567 -7.61 -7.06 17.32
N LEU A 568 -7.27 -5.78 17.36
CA LEU A 568 -8.22 -4.70 17.62
C LEU A 568 -9.13 -4.45 16.42
N SER A 569 -8.59 -4.48 15.22
CA SER A 569 -9.35 -4.10 14.02
C SER A 569 -10.37 -5.14 13.61
N THR A 570 -9.97 -6.40 13.57
CA THR A 570 -10.79 -7.51 13.03
C THR A 570 -11.12 -8.58 14.04
N GLY A 571 -10.40 -8.65 15.14
CA GLY A 571 -10.45 -9.72 16.13
C GLY A 571 -11.21 -9.42 17.42
N ILE A 572 -11.05 -10.34 18.36
CA ILE A 572 -11.81 -10.35 19.62
C ILE A 572 -11.45 -9.21 20.58
N SER A 573 -10.28 -8.58 20.46
CA SER A 573 -9.96 -7.38 21.26
C SER A 573 -10.91 -6.24 20.93
N GLY A 574 -11.12 -5.96 19.65
CA GLY A 574 -12.03 -4.91 19.20
C GLY A 574 -13.50 -5.25 19.46
N ILE A 575 -13.90 -6.49 19.19
CA ILE A 575 -15.25 -6.98 19.52
C ILE A 575 -15.50 -6.81 21.02
N GLY A 576 -14.53 -7.20 21.86
CA GLY A 576 -14.62 -7.06 23.31
C GLY A 576 -14.74 -5.62 23.76
N ILE A 577 -13.99 -4.67 23.18
CA ILE A 577 -14.09 -3.24 23.51
C ILE A 577 -15.49 -2.69 23.18
N SER A 578 -16.05 -3.04 22.03
CA SER A 578 -17.42 -2.66 21.67
C SER A 578 -18.47 -3.25 22.61
N LEU A 579 -18.31 -4.53 22.98
CA LEU A 579 -19.19 -5.19 23.94
C LEU A 579 -19.03 -4.61 25.36
N LEU A 580 -17.82 -4.20 25.77
CA LEU A 580 -17.60 -3.50 27.05
C LEU A 580 -18.36 -2.16 27.08
N TYR A 581 -18.30 -1.39 25.99
CA TYR A 581 -19.04 -0.15 25.86
C TYR A 581 -20.54 -0.38 25.98
N ASN A 582 -21.10 -1.36 25.27
CA ASN A 582 -22.51 -1.75 25.37
C ASN A 582 -22.89 -2.22 26.77
N TYR A 583 -22.02 -3.01 27.42
CA TYR A 583 -22.25 -3.50 28.77
C TYR A 583 -22.32 -2.39 29.82
N LEU A 584 -21.55 -1.31 29.66
CA LEU A 584 -21.64 -0.17 30.58
C LEU A 584 -23.07 0.39 30.67
N ALA A 585 -23.77 0.47 29.53
CA ALA A 585 -25.13 0.99 29.47
C ALA A 585 -26.21 -0.06 29.84
N LYS A 586 -26.06 -1.33 29.40
CA LYS A 586 -27.16 -2.31 29.39
C LYS A 586 -27.01 -3.45 30.39
N LYS A 587 -25.82 -3.69 30.91
CA LYS A 587 -25.54 -4.75 31.96
C LYS A 587 -26.06 -6.17 31.60
N ASN A 588 -26.06 -6.54 30.32
CA ASN A 588 -26.58 -7.82 29.84
C ASN A 588 -25.70 -8.99 30.30
N ALA A 589 -26.33 -10.04 30.86
CA ALA A 589 -25.63 -11.21 31.40
C ALA A 589 -24.91 -12.05 30.32
N ASN A 590 -25.51 -12.19 29.12
CA ASN A 590 -24.91 -12.93 28.00
C ASN A 590 -23.65 -12.20 27.47
N THR A 591 -23.72 -10.88 27.38
CA THR A 591 -22.56 -10.05 27.03
C THR A 591 -21.43 -10.23 28.05
N LEU A 592 -21.77 -10.27 29.36
CA LEU A 592 -20.78 -10.48 30.41
C LEU A 592 -20.11 -11.86 30.31
N LYS A 593 -20.86 -12.91 29.98
CA LYS A 593 -20.30 -14.26 29.78
C LYS A 593 -19.26 -14.25 28.65
N VAL A 594 -19.61 -13.68 27.49
CA VAL A 594 -18.72 -13.61 26.33
C VAL A 594 -17.50 -12.73 26.63
N LEU A 595 -17.64 -11.61 27.34
CA LEU A 595 -16.51 -10.77 27.75
C LEU A 595 -15.51 -11.53 28.62
N ARG A 596 -15.98 -12.45 29.49
CA ARG A 596 -15.08 -13.32 30.25
C ARG A 596 -14.36 -14.34 29.38
N GLU A 597 -15.05 -14.93 28.41
CA GLU A 597 -14.45 -15.84 27.41
C GLU A 597 -13.39 -15.15 26.59
N ILE A 598 -13.67 -13.94 26.10
CA ILE A 598 -12.69 -13.10 25.37
C ILE A 598 -11.47 -12.81 26.26
N SER A 599 -11.69 -12.39 27.52
CA SER A 599 -10.59 -12.11 28.45
C SER A 599 -9.71 -13.33 28.69
N LEU A 600 -10.27 -14.53 28.77
CA LEU A 600 -9.51 -15.76 28.93
C LEU A 600 -8.69 -16.10 27.66
N THR A 601 -9.29 -15.98 26.48
CA THR A 601 -8.65 -16.30 25.20
C THR A 601 -7.48 -15.34 24.90
N LEU A 602 -7.60 -14.07 25.25
CA LEU A 602 -6.57 -13.06 25.02
C LEU A 602 -5.32 -13.23 25.91
N LYS A 603 -5.31 -14.11 26.91
CA LYS A 603 -4.11 -14.41 27.73
C LYS A 603 -2.96 -14.95 26.87
N GLU A 604 -3.26 -15.68 25.80
CA GLU A 604 -2.29 -16.18 24.83
C GLU A 604 -2.17 -15.16 23.70
N ASN A 605 -1.08 -14.40 23.62
CA ASN A 605 -0.89 -13.33 22.62
C ASN A 605 0.55 -13.25 22.09
N GLU A 606 1.36 -14.27 22.28
CA GLU A 606 2.79 -14.27 21.98
C GLU A 606 3.11 -14.16 20.47
N GLU A 607 2.20 -14.63 19.62
CA GLU A 607 2.36 -14.59 18.16
C GLU A 607 2.04 -13.23 17.52
N LEU A 608 1.49 -12.28 18.29
CA LEU A 608 1.08 -10.98 17.80
C LEU A 608 2.28 -10.02 17.71
N ASP A 609 2.24 -9.12 16.73
CA ASP A 609 3.14 -7.97 16.66
C ASP A 609 2.86 -6.95 17.79
N ASN A 610 3.61 -5.84 17.82
CA ASN A 610 3.47 -4.81 18.85
C ASN A 610 2.53 -3.67 18.47
N SER A 611 1.81 -3.75 17.35
CA SER A 611 0.95 -2.66 16.86
C SER A 611 -0.32 -2.50 17.70
N LEU A 612 -0.95 -1.33 17.58
CA LEU A 612 -2.27 -1.09 18.15
C LEU A 612 -3.37 -1.77 17.31
N GLU A 613 -3.27 -1.70 16.00
CA GLU A 613 -4.34 -2.16 15.10
C GLU A 613 -4.47 -3.69 15.07
N THR A 614 -3.34 -4.38 14.91
CA THR A 614 -3.32 -5.84 14.71
C THR A 614 -2.59 -6.59 15.81
N GLY A 615 -1.93 -5.89 16.73
CA GLY A 615 -0.98 -6.46 17.68
C GLY A 615 -1.37 -6.41 19.14
N ARG A 616 -0.37 -6.67 19.97
CA ARG A 616 -0.49 -6.79 21.44
C ARG A 616 -0.98 -5.51 22.12
N LEU A 617 -0.70 -4.30 21.56
CA LEU A 617 -1.22 -3.06 22.13
C LEU A 617 -2.74 -2.97 22.07
N GLY A 618 -3.39 -3.54 21.04
CA GLY A 618 -4.84 -3.65 20.98
C GLY A 618 -5.40 -4.55 22.07
N VAL A 619 -4.70 -5.66 22.36
CA VAL A 619 -5.04 -6.58 23.49
C VAL A 619 -4.90 -5.87 24.82
N SER A 620 -3.80 -5.11 25.01
CA SER A 620 -3.59 -4.36 26.27
C SER A 620 -4.67 -3.31 26.51
N LEU A 621 -5.14 -2.63 25.43
CA LEU A 621 -6.23 -1.67 25.50
C LEU A 621 -7.54 -2.32 25.98
N PHE A 622 -7.86 -3.52 25.47
CA PHE A 622 -9.00 -4.28 25.98
C PHE A 622 -8.89 -4.56 27.48
N TYR A 623 -7.71 -5.01 27.96
CA TYR A 623 -7.53 -5.30 29.39
C TYR A 623 -7.56 -4.04 30.27
N ILE A 624 -7.07 -2.90 29.80
CA ILE A 624 -7.19 -1.61 30.49
C ILE A 624 -8.67 -1.28 30.71
N TYR A 625 -9.50 -1.44 29.69
CA TYR A 625 -10.93 -1.15 29.77
C TYR A 625 -11.68 -2.18 30.58
N TYR A 626 -11.31 -3.44 30.49
CA TYR A 626 -11.87 -4.50 31.31
C TYR A 626 -11.61 -4.23 32.81
N TYR A 627 -10.36 -3.87 33.17
CA TYR A 627 -10.04 -3.42 34.53
C TYR A 627 -10.85 -2.18 34.92
N TYR A 628 -10.93 -1.19 34.04
CA TYR A 628 -11.66 0.04 34.36
C TYR A 628 -13.11 -0.21 34.77
N ILE A 629 -13.78 -1.17 34.09
CA ILE A 629 -15.20 -1.49 34.32
C ILE A 629 -15.40 -2.46 35.50
N PHE A 630 -14.59 -3.51 35.55
CA PHE A 630 -14.81 -4.61 36.51
C PHE A 630 -13.91 -4.54 37.74
N LYS A 631 -12.89 -3.67 37.72
CA LYS A 631 -11.86 -3.59 38.78
C LYS A 631 -11.07 -4.90 38.94
N ASP A 632 -11.00 -5.67 37.88
CA ASP A 632 -10.31 -6.96 37.85
C ASP A 632 -8.77 -6.73 37.80
N THR A 633 -8.11 -7.06 38.91
CA THR A 633 -6.66 -6.87 39.08
C THR A 633 -5.84 -7.81 38.23
N GLU A 634 -6.36 -8.98 37.82
CA GLU A 634 -5.69 -9.90 36.90
C GLU A 634 -5.61 -9.24 35.49
N ALA A 635 -6.72 -8.65 35.05
CA ALA A 635 -6.75 -7.92 33.77
C ALA A 635 -5.75 -6.75 33.75
N LEU A 636 -5.63 -6.02 34.88
CA LEU A 636 -4.62 -4.97 35.00
C LEU A 636 -3.20 -5.52 34.88
N SER A 637 -2.90 -6.62 35.58
CA SER A 637 -1.60 -7.28 35.53
C SER A 637 -1.26 -7.77 34.12
N LEU A 638 -2.24 -8.29 33.37
CA LEU A 638 -2.07 -8.71 31.98
C LEU A 638 -1.79 -7.53 31.06
N ALA A 639 -2.51 -6.40 31.21
CA ALA A 639 -2.24 -5.18 30.48
C ALA A 639 -0.79 -4.68 30.73
N GLU A 640 -0.37 -4.65 32.00
CA GLU A 640 0.98 -4.24 32.38
C GLU A 640 2.05 -5.20 31.83
N LYS A 641 1.84 -6.51 31.86
CA LYS A 641 2.76 -7.48 31.28
C LYS A 641 2.98 -7.21 29.79
N ILE A 642 1.89 -7.01 29.05
CA ILE A 642 1.95 -6.72 27.60
C ILE A 642 2.67 -5.40 27.34
N ILE A 643 2.29 -4.33 28.03
CA ILE A 643 2.91 -3.00 27.88
C ILE A 643 4.42 -3.07 28.16
N ASN A 644 4.84 -3.74 29.26
CA ASN A 644 6.23 -3.88 29.62
C ASN A 644 7.02 -4.65 28.55
N GLN A 645 6.44 -5.71 27.98
CA GLN A 645 7.07 -6.46 26.89
C GLN A 645 7.25 -5.59 25.64
N VAL A 646 6.23 -4.83 25.26
CA VAL A 646 6.30 -3.92 24.12
C VAL A 646 7.36 -2.84 24.35
N ILE A 647 7.45 -2.27 25.56
CA ILE A 647 8.49 -1.29 25.91
C ILE A 647 9.89 -1.91 25.79
N LEU A 648 10.09 -3.15 26.26
CA LEU A 648 11.36 -3.86 26.14
C LEU A 648 11.74 -4.11 24.69
N ASP A 649 10.78 -4.61 23.89
CA ASP A 649 11.01 -4.88 22.47
C ASP A 649 11.41 -3.59 21.71
N TYR A 650 10.85 -2.42 22.07
CA TYR A 650 11.28 -1.13 21.52
C TYR A 650 12.71 -0.77 21.92
N LYS A 651 13.05 -0.94 23.21
CA LYS A 651 14.38 -0.61 23.72
C LYS A 651 15.47 -1.51 23.14
N ASP A 652 15.23 -2.80 23.05
CA ASP A 652 16.15 -3.79 22.51
C ASP A 652 16.43 -3.58 21.01
N ASN A 653 15.48 -3.06 20.27
CA ASN A 653 15.61 -2.71 18.87
C ASN A 653 16.13 -1.28 18.63
N GLY A 654 16.69 -0.62 19.65
CA GLY A 654 17.26 0.73 19.57
C GLY A 654 16.22 1.78 19.21
N TYR A 655 14.99 1.63 19.70
CA TYR A 655 13.81 2.49 19.45
C TYR A 655 13.38 2.57 17.98
N LYS A 656 13.92 1.71 17.10
CA LYS A 656 13.82 1.83 15.64
C LYS A 656 12.85 0.86 15.00
N LYS A 657 12.27 -0.11 15.75
CA LYS A 657 11.44 -1.17 15.15
C LYS A 657 10.17 -1.45 15.93
N ILE A 658 9.02 -1.05 15.36
CA ILE A 658 7.87 -1.95 15.35
C ILE A 658 7.73 -2.43 13.91
N ILE A 659 7.93 -3.71 13.71
CA ILE A 659 7.72 -4.35 12.43
C ILE A 659 6.34 -4.98 12.49
N SER A 660 5.47 -4.59 11.58
CA SER A 660 4.42 -5.51 11.18
C SER A 660 5.10 -6.66 10.43
N ASN A 661 4.78 -7.89 10.77
CA ASN A 661 5.31 -9.07 10.09
C ASN A 661 4.94 -9.14 8.59
N GLN A 662 4.26 -8.13 8.05
CA GLN A 662 3.80 -8.05 6.67
C GLN A 662 4.75 -7.28 5.74
N LEU A 663 5.68 -6.50 6.29
CA LEU A 663 6.64 -5.73 5.48
C LEU A 663 8.06 -6.24 5.72
N LYS A 664 8.59 -6.99 4.77
CA LYS A 664 9.99 -7.49 4.75
C LYS A 664 11.02 -6.38 4.60
N ASP A 665 10.60 -5.14 4.38
CA ASP A 665 11.48 -3.99 4.20
C ASP A 665 11.63 -3.23 5.52
N ASN A 666 12.82 -2.67 5.75
CA ASN A 666 13.20 -1.89 6.93
C ASN A 666 12.45 -0.55 7.03
N HIS A 667 11.11 -0.56 7.00
CA HIS A 667 10.30 0.62 7.19
C HIS A 667 10.02 0.83 8.68
N TYR A 668 10.35 2.03 9.15
CA TYR A 668 10.01 2.47 10.51
C TYR A 668 8.60 3.06 10.48
N GLU A 669 7.71 2.53 11.30
CA GLU A 669 6.38 3.08 11.46
C GLU A 669 6.27 3.80 12.81
N TYR A 670 5.85 5.06 12.78
CA TYR A 670 5.71 5.91 13.96
C TYR A 670 4.25 6.18 14.30
N TYR A 671 3.31 5.72 13.48
CA TYR A 671 1.92 6.12 13.50
C TYR A 671 1.11 5.51 14.64
N LEU A 672 -0.12 6.00 14.81
CA LEU A 672 -1.06 5.51 15.82
C LEU A 672 -1.38 4.02 15.62
N SER A 673 -1.58 3.57 14.36
CA SER A 673 -1.89 2.18 14.05
C SER A 673 -0.79 1.21 14.46
N ASN A 674 0.46 1.48 14.07
CA ASN A 674 1.54 0.48 14.08
C ASN A 674 2.83 0.98 14.73
N GLY A 675 2.84 2.17 15.34
CA GLY A 675 4.07 2.80 15.73
C GLY A 675 4.14 3.26 17.19
N ILE A 676 5.20 4.00 17.48
CA ILE A 676 5.46 4.54 18.82
C ILE A 676 4.32 5.46 19.32
N CYS A 677 3.61 6.11 18.39
CA CYS A 677 2.43 6.91 18.70
C CYS A 677 1.30 6.05 19.28
N GLY A 678 1.14 4.81 18.76
CA GLY A 678 0.19 3.83 19.29
C GLY A 678 0.53 3.40 20.71
N LEU A 679 1.81 3.09 20.98
CA LEU A 679 2.27 2.79 22.33
C LEU A 679 2.02 3.96 23.27
N LEU A 680 2.44 5.18 22.87
CA LEU A 680 2.25 6.39 23.66
C LEU A 680 0.78 6.63 24.00
N SER A 681 -0.13 6.43 23.02
CA SER A 681 -1.57 6.57 23.23
C SER A 681 -2.11 5.56 24.26
N VAL A 682 -1.65 4.32 24.21
CA VAL A 682 -2.05 3.28 25.17
C VAL A 682 -1.52 3.59 26.58
N LEU A 683 -0.30 4.10 26.71
CA LEU A 683 0.27 4.52 27.99
C LEU A 683 -0.50 5.70 28.60
N VAL A 684 -0.88 6.68 27.80
CA VAL A 684 -1.73 7.80 28.21
C VAL A 684 -3.10 7.27 28.68
N GLU A 685 -3.72 6.40 27.89
CA GLU A 685 -5.01 5.78 28.23
C GLU A 685 -4.94 4.94 29.51
N PHE A 686 -3.85 4.16 29.71
CA PHE A 686 -3.57 3.46 30.95
C PHE A 686 -3.60 4.42 32.14
N THR A 687 -2.87 5.53 32.06
CA THR A 687 -2.80 6.52 33.14
C THR A 687 -4.17 7.15 33.42
N ILE A 688 -4.94 7.47 32.38
CA ILE A 688 -6.29 8.04 32.51
C ILE A 688 -7.24 7.07 33.22
N LYS A 689 -7.28 5.80 32.82
CA LYS A 689 -8.25 4.81 33.31
C LYS A 689 -7.87 4.16 34.63
N THR A 690 -6.58 4.02 34.90
CA THR A 690 -6.11 3.40 36.16
C THR A 690 -5.80 4.42 37.24
N LYS A 691 -5.59 5.70 36.88
CA LYS A 691 -5.07 6.79 37.76
C LYS A 691 -3.66 6.49 38.32
N GLN A 692 -2.92 5.59 37.68
CA GLN A 692 -1.57 5.24 38.07
C GLN A 692 -0.54 5.99 37.21
N THR A 693 0.54 6.45 37.86
CA THR A 693 1.63 7.21 37.22
C THR A 693 2.85 6.34 36.86
N LYS A 694 2.71 5.02 36.95
CA LYS A 694 3.79 4.03 36.74
C LYS A 694 4.58 4.24 35.45
N TYR A 695 3.92 4.65 34.36
CA TYR A 695 4.53 4.81 33.06
C TYR A 695 4.90 6.25 32.68
N THR A 696 4.87 7.20 33.63
CA THR A 696 5.15 8.60 33.35
C THR A 696 6.53 8.82 32.71
N ASP A 697 7.57 8.14 33.21
CA ASP A 697 8.93 8.25 32.65
C ASP A 697 9.00 7.70 31.23
N ASN A 698 8.33 6.57 30.95
CA ASN A 698 8.23 6.02 29.59
C ASN A 698 7.45 6.94 28.65
N ILE A 699 6.37 7.55 29.11
CA ILE A 699 5.62 8.56 28.35
C ILE A 699 6.54 9.72 27.97
N ILE A 700 7.29 10.24 28.92
CA ILE A 700 8.24 11.34 28.67
C ILE A 700 9.34 10.92 27.69
N GLU A 701 9.89 9.73 27.85
CA GLU A 701 10.94 9.17 26.98
C GLU A 701 10.43 9.04 25.54
N PHE A 702 9.32 8.35 25.33
CA PHE A 702 8.75 8.13 24.00
C PHE A 702 8.21 9.41 23.34
N THR A 703 7.72 10.35 24.14
CA THR A 703 7.32 11.66 23.63
C THR A 703 8.48 12.41 22.99
N LYS A 704 9.66 12.38 23.62
CA LYS A 704 10.85 13.02 23.05
C LYS A 704 11.29 12.39 21.73
N LEU A 705 11.08 11.09 21.56
CA LEU A 705 11.37 10.38 20.30
C LEU A 705 10.41 10.80 19.17
N CYS A 706 9.22 11.28 19.51
CA CYS A 706 8.25 11.78 18.54
C CYS A 706 8.45 13.27 18.18
N PHE A 707 9.39 13.97 18.83
CA PHE A 707 9.65 15.37 18.48
C PHE A 707 10.29 15.48 17.09
N GLY A 708 9.76 16.40 16.28
CA GLY A 708 10.24 16.64 14.92
C GLY A 708 9.77 15.62 13.86
N ILE A 709 9.06 14.56 14.24
CA ILE A 709 8.46 13.65 13.28
C ILE A 709 7.49 14.43 12.38
N TYR A 710 7.56 14.13 11.10
CA TYR A 710 6.70 14.69 10.06
C TYR A 710 6.12 13.58 9.20
N SER A 711 4.83 13.67 8.87
CA SER A 711 4.15 12.80 7.93
C SER A 711 3.49 13.61 6.82
N LEU A 712 3.54 13.12 5.59
CA LEU A 712 2.72 13.68 4.49
C LEU A 712 1.24 13.35 4.66
N SER A 713 0.93 12.30 5.43
CA SER A 713 -0.45 11.95 5.71
C SER A 713 -0.98 12.79 6.86
N SER A 714 -2.11 13.46 6.62
CA SER A 714 -2.87 14.10 7.69
C SER A 714 -3.80 13.15 8.42
N SER A 715 -3.93 11.89 7.97
CA SER A 715 -4.90 10.93 8.49
C SER A 715 -4.77 10.67 9.99
N TYR A 716 -5.85 10.17 10.59
CA TYR A 716 -5.87 9.91 12.04
C TYR A 716 -5.01 8.69 12.40
N PHE A 717 -5.15 7.58 11.68
CA PHE A 717 -4.46 6.34 12.05
C PHE A 717 -3.03 6.23 11.52
N HIS A 718 -2.76 6.86 10.35
CA HIS A 718 -1.47 6.74 9.65
C HIS A 718 -0.85 8.11 9.32
N GLY A 719 -1.11 9.12 10.17
CA GLY A 719 -0.65 10.48 9.87
C GLY A 719 -0.60 11.44 11.06
N ASN A 720 -0.50 12.73 10.73
CA ASN A 720 -0.31 13.80 11.69
C ASN A 720 -1.45 13.96 12.70
N ALA A 721 -2.70 13.64 12.35
CA ALA A 721 -3.82 13.75 13.27
C ALA A 721 -3.74 12.73 14.43
N GLY A 722 -3.10 11.57 14.24
CA GLY A 722 -2.84 10.61 15.31
C GLY A 722 -1.86 11.15 16.34
N PHE A 723 -0.79 11.80 15.89
CA PHE A 723 0.15 12.49 16.78
C PHE A 723 -0.53 13.64 17.50
N LEU A 724 -1.27 14.47 16.78
CA LEU A 724 -2.01 15.61 17.34
C LEU A 724 -2.95 15.14 18.47
N TYR A 725 -3.73 14.09 18.24
CA TYR A 725 -4.61 13.48 19.23
C TYR A 725 -3.84 13.04 20.48
N THR A 726 -2.78 12.25 20.27
CA THR A 726 -1.99 11.67 21.35
C THR A 726 -1.33 12.74 22.22
N PHE A 727 -0.68 13.73 21.57
CA PHE A 727 -0.01 14.84 22.28
C PHE A 727 -0.99 15.74 23.02
N PHE A 728 -2.16 16.00 22.42
CA PHE A 728 -3.20 16.80 23.07
C PHE A 728 -3.74 16.11 24.32
N ARG A 729 -4.07 14.80 24.22
CA ARG A 729 -4.52 14.02 25.38
C ARG A 729 -3.45 13.91 26.46
N MET A 730 -2.20 13.75 26.08
CA MET A 730 -1.08 13.72 27.00
C MET A 730 -0.93 15.05 27.74
N GLN A 731 -0.96 16.19 27.05
CA GLN A 731 -0.88 17.51 27.66
C GLN A 731 -1.97 17.73 28.72
N LYS A 732 -3.17 17.22 28.46
CA LYS A 732 -4.30 17.38 29.38
C LYS A 732 -4.26 16.49 30.61
N ASN A 733 -3.67 15.30 30.50
CA ASN A 733 -3.86 14.24 31.49
C ASN A 733 -2.59 13.80 32.21
N ILE A 734 -1.41 14.19 31.72
CA ILE A 734 -0.12 13.77 32.29
C ILE A 734 0.56 14.95 32.99
N ASN A 735 0.98 14.76 34.23
CA ASN A 735 1.74 15.79 34.97
C ASN A 735 3.20 15.78 34.50
N ILE A 736 3.63 16.84 33.84
CA ILE A 736 4.93 16.99 33.22
C ILE A 736 5.58 18.33 33.61
N SER A 737 6.91 18.43 33.41
CA SER A 737 7.61 19.68 33.70
C SER A 737 7.20 20.79 32.73
N LYS A 738 7.19 22.06 33.21
CA LYS A 738 6.85 23.23 32.37
C LYS A 738 7.66 23.31 31.09
N LYS A 739 8.95 22.93 31.12
CA LYS A 739 9.81 22.90 29.93
C LYS A 739 9.31 21.89 28.91
N LEU A 740 8.95 20.70 29.35
CA LEU A 740 8.43 19.65 28.47
C LEU A 740 7.03 20.02 27.95
N GLU A 741 6.19 20.59 28.78
CA GLU A 741 4.87 21.09 28.40
C GLU A 741 4.95 22.11 27.25
N LYS A 742 5.89 23.08 27.34
CA LYS A 742 6.15 24.03 26.25
C LYS A 742 6.55 23.33 24.95
N ASN A 743 7.43 22.33 25.03
CA ASN A 743 7.86 21.57 23.86
C ASN A 743 6.70 20.76 23.24
N ILE A 744 5.85 20.18 24.07
CA ILE A 744 4.66 19.44 23.62
C ILE A 744 3.67 20.39 22.94
N LEU A 745 3.44 21.57 23.49
CA LEU A 745 2.60 22.58 22.89
C LEU A 745 3.14 22.99 21.50
N ASN A 746 4.44 23.16 21.37
CA ASN A 746 5.08 23.43 20.08
C ASN A 746 4.85 22.28 19.09
N GLN A 747 4.89 21.01 19.51
CA GLN A 747 4.60 19.87 18.63
C GLN A 747 3.12 19.81 18.24
N ILE A 748 2.21 20.09 19.17
CA ILE A 748 0.77 20.19 18.89
C ILE A 748 0.55 21.25 17.81
N ASN A 749 1.17 22.42 17.94
CA ASN A 749 1.09 23.49 16.95
C ASN A 749 1.69 23.08 15.60
N ASN A 750 2.82 22.37 15.58
CA ASN A 750 3.42 21.84 14.37
C ASN A 750 2.47 20.89 13.62
N PHE A 751 1.94 19.88 14.31
CA PHE A 751 1.02 18.93 13.70
C PHE A 751 -0.27 19.60 13.25
N TYR A 752 -0.78 20.54 14.02
CA TYR A 752 -1.95 21.32 13.65
C TYR A 752 -1.70 22.12 12.37
N LEU A 753 -0.58 22.84 12.25
CA LEU A 753 -0.20 23.61 11.06
C LEU A 753 0.05 22.70 9.85
N ASP A 754 0.67 21.54 10.03
CA ASP A 754 0.90 20.59 8.93
C ASP A 754 -0.42 20.10 8.36
N ILE A 755 -1.37 19.77 9.22
CA ILE A 755 -2.71 19.34 8.79
C ILE A 755 -3.44 20.48 8.09
N THR A 756 -3.41 21.69 8.66
CA THR A 756 -4.16 22.83 8.12
C THR A 756 -3.61 23.31 6.78
N ASN A 757 -2.29 23.21 6.55
CA ASN A 757 -1.69 23.54 5.26
C ASN A 757 -2.13 22.61 4.13
N THR A 758 -2.56 21.40 4.43
CA THR A 758 -3.12 20.50 3.42
C THR A 758 -4.59 20.84 3.08
N ILE A 759 -5.28 21.61 3.92
CA ILE A 759 -6.71 21.91 3.80
C ILE A 759 -6.97 23.30 3.17
N ILE A 760 -6.04 24.24 3.21
CA ILE A 760 -6.26 25.67 2.92
C ILE A 760 -6.60 26.00 1.45
N ASN A 761 -6.48 25.08 0.50
CA ASN A 761 -6.67 25.37 -0.93
C ASN A 761 -7.99 24.81 -1.51
N ASP A 762 -9.07 24.69 -0.72
CA ASP A 762 -10.39 24.16 -1.08
C ASP A 762 -10.40 22.76 -1.73
N GLU A 763 -9.26 22.28 -2.14
CA GLU A 763 -9.00 20.91 -2.57
C GLU A 763 -8.09 20.28 -1.53
N VAL A 764 -8.57 19.26 -0.84
CA VAL A 764 -7.75 18.49 0.11
C VAL A 764 -6.67 17.75 -0.68
N TYR A 765 -5.58 18.43 -0.98
CA TYR A 765 -4.36 17.82 -1.50
C TYR A 765 -3.61 17.10 -0.38
N ASP A 766 -4.26 16.14 0.23
CA ASP A 766 -3.50 15.12 0.94
C ASP A 766 -2.95 14.14 -0.10
N ILE A 767 -1.68 14.34 -0.45
CA ILE A 767 -0.94 13.52 -1.42
C ILE A 767 -0.96 12.04 -1.02
N SER A 768 -1.15 11.76 0.28
CA SER A 768 -1.26 10.39 0.80
C SER A 768 -2.69 9.84 0.76
N LEU A 769 -3.69 10.69 0.78
CA LEU A 769 -5.08 10.32 0.61
C LEU A 769 -5.37 10.25 -0.90
N GLN A 770 -5.00 9.18 -1.56
CA GLN A 770 -5.33 8.92 -2.97
C GLN A 770 -6.82 9.15 -3.22
N GLY A 771 -7.19 10.39 -3.58
CA GLY A 771 -8.56 10.86 -3.71
C GLY A 771 -9.19 11.34 -2.39
N ASN A 772 -10.28 12.08 -2.49
CA ASN A 772 -11.13 12.57 -1.39
C ASN A 772 -11.78 11.40 -0.62
N ARG A 773 -11.00 10.65 0.16
CA ARG A 773 -11.56 9.54 0.96
C ARG A 773 -12.30 10.11 2.16
N LYS A 774 -13.62 9.94 2.13
CA LYS A 774 -14.53 10.25 3.23
C LYS A 774 -14.57 9.04 4.18
N ASN A 775 -13.62 8.92 5.08
CA ASN A 775 -13.62 7.87 6.10
C ASN A 775 -12.91 8.34 7.38
N PHE A 776 -13.10 7.61 8.49
CA PHE A 776 -12.67 8.06 9.80
C PHE A 776 -11.17 7.84 10.06
N LEU A 777 -10.63 6.66 9.81
CA LEU A 777 -9.23 6.37 10.16
C LEU A 777 -8.22 6.88 9.13
N GLY A 778 -8.52 6.74 7.86
CA GLY A 778 -7.62 7.10 6.77
C GLY A 778 -8.00 8.38 6.03
N GLY A 779 -9.16 8.98 6.33
CA GLY A 779 -9.76 10.09 5.61
C GLY A 779 -9.93 11.35 6.43
N LYS A 780 -10.65 12.30 5.85
CA LYS A 780 -10.83 13.66 6.41
C LYS A 780 -11.73 13.71 7.62
N GLU A 781 -12.67 12.79 7.79
CA GLU A 781 -13.61 12.79 8.90
C GLU A 781 -12.90 12.64 10.25
N GLY A 782 -11.93 11.75 10.37
CA GLY A 782 -11.12 11.63 11.58
C GLY A 782 -10.22 12.84 11.79
N VAL A 783 -9.63 13.37 10.73
CA VAL A 783 -8.81 14.59 10.79
C VAL A 783 -9.62 15.76 11.35
N TYR A 784 -10.82 16.01 10.81
CA TYR A 784 -11.68 17.10 11.27
C TYR A 784 -12.14 16.91 12.72
N THR A 785 -12.45 15.68 13.11
CA THR A 785 -12.80 15.35 14.50
C THR A 785 -11.68 15.74 15.47
N ILE A 786 -10.43 15.40 15.14
CA ILE A 786 -9.28 15.72 15.99
C ILE A 786 -9.00 17.24 16.02
N LEU A 787 -9.09 17.91 14.87
CA LEU A 787 -8.94 19.38 14.81
C LEU A 787 -10.02 20.08 15.62
N ASP A 788 -11.27 19.63 15.57
CA ASP A 788 -12.38 20.17 16.36
C ASP A 788 -12.14 20.01 17.87
N MET A 789 -11.70 18.81 18.30
CA MET A 789 -11.34 18.53 19.69
C MET A 789 -10.26 19.48 20.20
N VAL A 790 -9.20 19.69 19.42
CA VAL A 790 -8.10 20.61 19.78
C VAL A 790 -8.57 22.06 19.79
N ASN A 791 -9.37 22.48 18.80
CA ASN A 791 -9.91 23.84 18.72
C ASN A 791 -10.86 24.19 19.86
N ARG A 792 -11.67 23.23 20.33
CA ARG A 792 -12.53 23.42 21.51
C ARG A 792 -11.75 23.31 22.82
N ASN A 793 -10.49 22.88 22.76
CA ASN A 793 -9.65 22.58 23.91
C ASN A 793 -10.29 21.57 24.86
N ASP A 794 -11.03 20.61 24.30
CA ASP A 794 -11.87 19.64 25.01
C ASP A 794 -11.41 18.19 24.69
N ASP A 795 -10.97 17.48 25.73
CA ASP A 795 -10.59 16.07 25.66
C ASP A 795 -11.60 15.15 26.38
N SER A 796 -12.77 15.67 26.75
CA SER A 796 -13.81 14.91 27.45
C SER A 796 -14.42 13.82 26.60
N LYS A 797 -14.40 13.95 25.25
CA LYS A 797 -14.91 12.95 24.32
C LYS A 797 -13.86 11.88 24.06
N ASN A 798 -14.24 10.63 24.30
CA ASN A 798 -13.42 9.48 23.93
C ASN A 798 -13.57 9.23 22.43
N ILE A 799 -12.46 9.32 21.67
CA ILE A 799 -12.45 9.19 20.22
C ILE A 799 -12.10 7.75 19.82
N PHE A 800 -12.86 7.16 18.88
CA PHE A 800 -12.59 5.82 18.33
C PHE A 800 -11.12 5.65 17.90
N PRO A 801 -10.41 4.56 18.26
CA PRO A 801 -10.90 3.37 19.00
C PRO A 801 -10.83 3.47 20.54
N PHE A 802 -10.48 4.61 21.12
CA PHE A 802 -10.37 4.84 22.57
C PHE A 802 -11.74 5.28 23.14
N ILE A 803 -12.72 4.38 23.10
CA ILE A 803 -14.15 4.72 23.28
C ILE A 803 -14.70 4.59 24.72
N ILE A 804 -13.95 4.09 25.69
CA ILE A 804 -14.43 3.85 27.07
C ILE A 804 -13.84 4.86 28.06
#